data_2fb9f3fd26c99778d4465655e617822a
#
_entry.id   2fb9f3fd26c99778d4465655e617822a
#
_cell.length_a   1.000
_cell.length_b   1.000
_cell.length_c   1.000
_cell.angle_alpha   90.00
_cell.angle_beta   90.00
_cell.angle_gamma   90.00
#
_symmetry.space_group_name_H-M   'P 1'
#
loop_
_entity.id
_entity.type
_entity.pdbx_description
1 polymer ?
#
loop_
_entity_poly.entity_id
_entity_poly.type
_entity_poly.pdbx_seq_one_letter_code
_entity_poly.pdbx_strand_id
1 'polypeptide(L)'
;MKLKLHIDHRLNFLLVCAISIACLLLALPRDSKFGYEYEVGKPWNYAPLIADFEFPISKSAEQLAGERDSALRTFYPYYNLNEAAARQQVHNFTADRAAGQFAGVPDAYVQHAVRALQEVYAAGIVSSDAMNHLTTAGTCGVRVVNGTNAVSRDVGTLFSPRSAYEHIMGDEHYSRELMTRLQLHKYISANLVFDSIKSQEGKAELLSGISSSTGLVLRGERIVDRGERVTARQKAILDSLRNETERRKEQGNSAQFILLGQLGIIAAFFALLIAYLQLFRRDLYRSPHTVYLIFSLITLFPLLTYLLFTYKFFSVYIIPFAMLPIVLRVFTDTRTAFMAHVMTIFVASLPLHNGYQFLLTQLVAGVVGIYCIKDLTERSQIFLTSLIVTLCTWVIGLVFELAQTGSLAAVDRSWYRDVTISGVALLFTYPLLYLIEKTFGFTSSVTLIELNNTNLPIIRRLAKEAQGTFIHSIQVGNLAAEVAAKIGAKVQLVRTGALYHDIGKLINPGYFTENQGGINPHDKLSEEESARIIISHVTEGVHLAEKHRLPKVIKDFILTHHGTSMVKYFYIQAVNKKGEEHVDKALFTYPGPNPFTLEQAILMMSDAVEASSRSLKDYSVESITELVNRIVDGQVASGAFANCPITFRDIAEAKQTFIDSLKVIYHTRIAYPELNRPADKPTPPAGGIFAHIRPRPRR
;
A
#
# COMPACT_ATOMS: atom_id res chain seq x y z
N MET A 1 -3.80 27.98 -21.17
CA MET A 1 -2.35 28.10 -21.36
C MET A 1 -1.68 26.97 -20.55
N LYS A 2 -1.48 25.78 -21.18
CA LYS A 2 -0.81 24.63 -20.56
C LYS A 2 0.69 24.84 -20.74
N LEU A 3 1.40 25.20 -19.68
CA LEU A 3 2.85 25.15 -19.67
C LEU A 3 3.29 23.70 -19.91
N LYS A 4 3.66 23.37 -21.16
CA LYS A 4 4.44 22.18 -21.46
C LYS A 4 5.88 22.47 -21.03
N LEU A 5 6.19 22.23 -19.76
CA LEU A 5 7.58 22.01 -19.35
C LEU A 5 8.07 20.79 -20.13
N HIS A 6 8.91 21.00 -21.12
CA HIS A 6 9.73 19.94 -21.73
C HIS A 6 10.81 19.54 -20.71
N ILE A 7 10.38 18.82 -19.66
CA ILE A 7 11.33 18.21 -18.74
C ILE A 7 11.89 16.98 -19.49
N ASP A 8 13.21 16.90 -19.58
CA ASP A 8 13.91 15.77 -20.19
C ASP A 8 13.36 14.46 -19.58
N HIS A 9 13.12 13.44 -20.41
CA HIS A 9 12.56 12.14 -19.99
C HIS A 9 13.32 11.54 -18.80
N ARG A 10 14.64 11.73 -18.75
CA ARG A 10 15.49 11.29 -17.63
C ARG A 10 15.18 12.01 -16.33
N LEU A 11 14.95 13.32 -16.40
CA LEU A 11 14.64 14.13 -15.22
C LEU A 11 13.25 13.79 -14.67
N ASN A 12 12.26 13.59 -15.52
CA ASN A 12 10.92 13.12 -15.13
C ASN A 12 10.98 11.76 -14.42
N PHE A 13 11.76 10.85 -14.96
CA PHE A 13 11.95 9.52 -14.38
C PHE A 13 12.58 9.60 -12.97
N LEU A 14 13.65 10.36 -12.82
CA LEU A 14 14.31 10.56 -11.52
C LEU A 14 13.37 11.22 -10.51
N LEU A 15 12.55 12.17 -10.94
CA LEU A 15 11.56 12.83 -10.09
C LEU A 15 10.53 11.83 -9.56
N VAL A 16 9.98 10.97 -10.42
CA VAL A 16 9.01 9.93 -10.02
C VAL A 16 9.61 8.96 -9.01
N CYS A 17 10.86 8.51 -9.25
CA CYS A 17 11.58 7.65 -8.31
C CYS A 17 11.79 8.34 -6.96
N ALA A 18 12.24 9.60 -6.97
CA ALA A 18 12.49 10.36 -5.75
C ALA A 18 11.19 10.58 -4.94
N ILE A 19 10.09 10.91 -5.62
CA ILE A 19 8.77 11.05 -4.98
C ILE A 19 8.32 9.73 -4.36
N SER A 20 8.43 8.62 -5.11
CA SER A 20 8.06 7.29 -4.63
C SER A 20 8.85 6.89 -3.39
N ILE A 21 10.17 7.05 -3.41
CA ILE A 21 11.05 6.77 -2.26
C ILE A 21 10.69 7.67 -1.07
N ALA A 22 10.48 8.96 -1.30
CA ALA A 22 10.11 9.90 -0.26
C ALA A 22 8.76 9.56 0.39
N CYS A 23 7.73 9.22 -0.41
CA CYS A 23 6.42 8.78 0.09
C CYS A 23 6.54 7.53 0.97
N LEU A 24 7.31 6.53 0.54
CA LEU A 24 7.51 5.30 1.31
C LEU A 24 8.27 5.56 2.62
N LEU A 25 9.32 6.38 2.58
CA LEU A 25 10.09 6.73 3.78
C LEU A 25 9.28 7.54 4.79
N LEU A 26 8.41 8.43 4.33
CA LEU A 26 7.54 9.21 5.21
C LEU A 26 6.47 8.35 5.89
N ALA A 27 5.97 7.33 5.18
CA ALA A 27 4.94 6.43 5.68
C ALA A 27 5.49 5.25 6.50
N LEU A 28 6.78 4.90 6.31
CA LEU A 28 7.39 3.76 6.99
C LEU A 28 7.46 4.05 8.51
N PRO A 29 6.95 3.15 9.35
CA PRO A 29 7.03 3.32 10.79
C PRO A 29 8.47 3.48 11.25
N ARG A 30 8.76 4.61 11.90
CA ARG A 30 10.10 4.91 12.45
C ARG A 30 10.29 4.28 13.81
N ASP A 31 9.19 4.01 14.48
CA ASP A 31 9.18 3.31 15.73
C ASP A 31 9.22 1.80 15.44
N SER A 32 10.32 1.16 15.74
CA SER A 32 10.24 -0.26 16.06
C SER A 32 9.44 -0.32 17.37
N LYS A 33 8.10 -0.16 17.28
CA LYS A 33 7.24 -0.41 18.44
C LYS A 33 7.66 -1.77 18.96
N PHE A 34 7.89 -1.85 20.26
CA PHE A 34 8.06 -3.13 20.95
C PHE A 34 6.84 -3.97 20.55
N GLY A 35 7.02 -4.80 19.53
CA GLY A 35 5.93 -5.30 18.71
C GLY A 35 5.22 -6.50 19.27
N TYR A 36 5.44 -6.80 20.53
CA TYR A 36 4.87 -7.93 21.22
C TYR A 36 3.61 -7.50 21.97
N GLU A 37 2.50 -8.20 21.73
CA GLU A 37 1.27 -8.10 22.51
C GLU A 37 1.26 -9.25 23.53
N TYR A 38 1.20 -8.94 24.80
CA TYR A 38 1.25 -9.91 25.88
C TYR A 38 0.34 -9.52 27.04
N GLU A 39 -0.26 -10.53 27.63
CA GLU A 39 -1.06 -10.39 28.85
C GLU A 39 -0.74 -11.52 29.81
N VAL A 40 -0.83 -11.25 31.10
CA VAL A 40 -0.61 -12.27 32.14
C VAL A 40 -1.61 -13.43 31.94
N GLY A 41 -1.09 -14.65 31.95
CA GLY A 41 -1.87 -15.87 31.77
C GLY A 41 -2.10 -16.31 30.33
N LYS A 42 -1.86 -15.45 29.35
CA LYS A 42 -1.91 -15.82 27.93
C LYS A 42 -0.58 -16.44 27.47
N PRO A 43 -0.60 -17.37 26.50
CA PRO A 43 0.62 -17.93 25.95
C PRO A 43 1.37 -16.90 25.10
N TRP A 44 2.70 -16.98 25.14
CA TRP A 44 3.58 -16.20 24.26
C TRP A 44 3.57 -16.78 22.85
N ASN A 45 3.00 -16.07 21.91
CA ASN A 45 2.78 -16.55 20.53
C ASN A 45 3.94 -16.23 19.57
N TYR A 46 5.00 -15.60 20.04
CA TYR A 46 6.14 -15.21 19.23
C TYR A 46 7.32 -16.17 19.39
N ALA A 47 8.39 -15.95 18.63
CA ALA A 47 9.65 -16.66 18.82
C ALA A 47 10.20 -16.43 20.26
N PRO A 48 11.08 -17.33 20.76
CA PRO A 48 11.74 -17.13 22.04
C PRO A 48 12.37 -15.75 22.12
N LEU A 49 12.09 -15.01 23.19
CA LEU A 49 12.62 -13.67 23.39
C LEU A 49 13.85 -13.72 24.31
N ILE A 50 14.97 -13.26 23.76
CA ILE A 50 16.25 -13.15 24.44
C ILE A 50 16.61 -11.67 24.58
N ALA A 51 17.19 -11.28 25.68
CA ALA A 51 17.61 -9.90 25.91
C ALA A 51 18.83 -9.54 25.04
N ASP A 52 18.68 -8.55 24.16
CA ASP A 52 19.77 -8.06 23.28
C ASP A 52 20.78 -7.19 24.06
N PHE A 53 20.40 -6.65 25.20
CA PHE A 53 21.18 -5.81 26.08
C PHE A 53 20.76 -6.02 27.53
N GLU A 54 21.60 -5.61 28.47
CA GLU A 54 21.26 -5.62 29.90
C GLU A 54 20.36 -4.45 30.27
N PHE A 55 19.37 -4.69 31.13
CA PHE A 55 18.44 -3.66 31.58
C PHE A 55 17.87 -3.98 32.98
N PRO A 56 17.55 -2.94 33.80
CA PRO A 56 16.95 -3.13 35.12
C PRO A 56 15.45 -3.48 34.97
N ILE A 57 14.97 -4.35 35.83
CA ILE A 57 13.54 -4.66 35.98
C ILE A 57 12.92 -3.57 36.85
N SER A 58 12.14 -2.68 36.27
CA SER A 58 11.46 -1.59 36.95
C SER A 58 10.35 -2.11 37.86
N LYS A 59 10.27 -1.55 39.08
CA LYS A 59 9.13 -1.77 39.99
C LYS A 59 7.87 -1.10 39.45
N SER A 60 6.71 -1.68 39.70
CA SER A 60 5.44 -1.03 39.39
C SER A 60 5.25 0.26 40.21
N ALA A 61 4.44 1.18 39.69
CA ALA A 61 4.10 2.41 40.42
C ALA A 61 3.48 2.11 41.79
N GLU A 62 2.68 1.06 41.90
CA GLU A 62 2.06 0.60 43.16
C GLU A 62 3.09 0.07 44.15
N GLN A 63 4.06 -0.74 43.69
CA GLN A 63 5.15 -1.24 44.53
C GLN A 63 6.02 -0.11 45.04
N LEU A 64 6.41 0.83 44.18
CA LEU A 64 7.18 2.00 44.58
C LEU A 64 6.40 2.90 45.57
N ALA A 65 5.11 3.11 45.33
CA ALA A 65 4.26 3.87 46.23
C ALA A 65 4.13 3.17 47.60
N GLY A 66 3.93 1.85 47.62
CA GLY A 66 3.87 1.06 48.85
C GLY A 66 5.17 1.09 49.64
N GLU A 67 6.33 0.93 49.00
CA GLU A 67 7.64 1.02 49.66
C GLU A 67 7.92 2.44 50.18
N ARG A 68 7.56 3.49 49.44
CA ARG A 68 7.67 4.89 49.92
C ARG A 68 6.79 5.17 51.11
N ASP A 69 5.55 4.70 51.08
CA ASP A 69 4.63 4.87 52.21
C ASP A 69 5.13 4.12 53.45
N SER A 70 5.59 2.88 53.24
CA SER A 70 6.20 2.08 54.33
C SER A 70 7.44 2.75 54.92
N ALA A 71 8.32 3.28 54.09
CA ALA A 71 9.51 4.01 54.51
C ALA A 71 9.15 5.30 55.28
N LEU A 72 8.16 6.04 54.79
CA LEU A 72 7.69 7.26 55.42
C LEU A 72 7.05 7.01 56.81
N ARG A 73 6.41 5.85 57.03
CA ARG A 73 5.86 5.47 58.33
C ARG A 73 6.94 5.22 59.39
N THR A 74 8.12 4.84 59.00
CA THR A 74 9.26 4.61 59.87
C THR A 74 10.14 5.84 60.09
N PHE A 75 9.78 6.96 59.41
CA PHE A 75 10.55 8.20 59.50
C PHE A 75 10.29 8.94 60.80
N TYR A 76 11.36 9.29 61.54
CA TYR A 76 11.32 10.12 62.74
C TYR A 76 11.71 11.56 62.38
N PRO A 77 10.81 12.54 62.59
CA PRO A 77 11.11 13.95 62.35
C PRO A 77 12.17 14.50 63.31
N TYR A 78 12.95 15.43 62.80
CA TYR A 78 14.04 16.03 63.55
C TYR A 78 13.55 17.24 64.35
N TYR A 79 13.97 17.29 65.65
CA TYR A 79 13.73 18.37 66.58
C TYR A 79 15.06 18.85 67.16
N ASN A 80 15.32 20.14 67.18
CA ASN A 80 16.49 20.77 67.76
C ASN A 80 16.23 21.00 69.25
N LEU A 81 17.14 20.52 70.16
CA LEU A 81 17.07 20.76 71.53
C LEU A 81 17.70 22.12 71.91
N ASN A 82 16.87 23.02 72.41
CA ASN A 82 17.33 24.30 72.96
C ASN A 82 17.58 24.20 74.45
N GLU A 83 18.80 23.80 74.81
CA GLU A 83 19.21 23.73 76.20
C GLU A 83 19.29 25.10 76.88
N ALA A 84 19.56 26.17 76.14
CA ALA A 84 19.61 27.53 76.63
C ALA A 84 18.25 27.99 77.17
N ALA A 85 17.19 27.64 76.48
CA ALA A 85 15.82 27.93 76.87
C ALA A 85 15.46 27.18 78.20
N ALA A 86 15.86 25.89 78.31
CA ALA A 86 15.65 25.11 79.46
C ALA A 86 16.39 25.73 80.70
N ARG A 87 17.69 26.03 80.52
CA ARG A 87 18.50 26.64 81.60
C ARG A 87 17.96 28.02 81.95
N GLN A 88 17.56 28.82 81.06
CA GLN A 88 16.99 30.14 81.33
C GLN A 88 15.70 30.11 82.13
N GLN A 89 14.80 29.18 81.83
CA GLN A 89 13.55 29.03 82.60
C GLN A 89 13.76 28.50 83.98
N VAL A 90 14.63 27.53 84.18
CA VAL A 90 15.02 27.07 85.52
C VAL A 90 15.72 28.19 86.30
N HIS A 91 16.59 28.99 85.67
CA HIS A 91 17.21 30.15 86.29
C HIS A 91 16.20 31.22 86.67
N ASN A 92 15.23 31.53 85.75
CA ASN A 92 14.16 32.52 86.09
C ASN A 92 13.37 32.07 87.33
N PHE A 93 13.01 30.78 87.40
CA PHE A 93 12.31 30.25 88.54
C PHE A 93 13.12 30.39 89.83
N THR A 94 14.42 30.08 89.78
CA THR A 94 15.30 30.18 90.97
C THR A 94 15.60 31.65 91.33
N ALA A 95 15.67 32.57 90.37
CA ALA A 95 15.81 34.00 90.64
C ALA A 95 14.55 34.59 91.31
N ASP A 96 13.36 34.21 90.84
CA ASP A 96 12.10 34.65 91.42
C ASP A 96 11.89 34.09 92.80
N ARG A 97 12.45 32.87 93.12
CA ARG A 97 12.59 32.41 94.47
C ARG A 97 13.44 33.37 95.32
N ALA A 98 14.65 33.71 94.86
CA ALA A 98 15.55 34.59 95.54
C ALA A 98 14.97 36.02 95.78
N ALA A 99 14.10 36.45 94.85
CA ALA A 99 13.34 37.72 94.93
C ALA A 99 12.14 37.68 95.88
N GLY A 100 11.88 36.50 96.54
CA GLY A 100 10.81 36.35 97.52
C GLY A 100 9.41 36.15 96.94
N GLN A 101 9.24 35.92 95.64
CA GLN A 101 7.92 35.76 94.97
C GLN A 101 7.13 34.54 95.51
N PHE A 102 7.80 33.57 96.11
CA PHE A 102 7.18 32.36 96.67
C PHE A 102 7.08 32.37 98.23
N ALA A 103 6.99 33.55 98.80
CA ALA A 103 6.84 33.74 100.25
C ALA A 103 5.66 32.91 100.78
N GLY A 104 5.89 32.06 101.78
CA GLY A 104 4.85 31.21 102.40
C GLY A 104 4.72 29.79 101.79
N VAL A 105 5.59 29.46 100.75
CA VAL A 105 5.70 28.09 100.27
C VAL A 105 6.91 27.39 100.86
N PRO A 106 6.80 26.19 101.47
CA PRO A 106 7.94 25.47 102.08
C PRO A 106 9.04 25.16 101.03
N ASP A 107 10.33 25.23 101.43
CA ASP A 107 11.47 25.01 100.52
C ASP A 107 11.48 23.63 99.89
N ALA A 108 10.91 22.61 100.52
CA ALA A 108 10.78 21.30 99.93
C ALA A 108 9.94 21.32 98.61
N TYR A 109 8.91 22.14 98.57
CA TYR A 109 8.04 22.33 97.35
C TYR A 109 8.81 23.03 96.22
N VAL A 110 9.61 24.04 96.55
CA VAL A 110 10.40 24.76 95.55
C VAL A 110 11.52 23.86 95.02
N GLN A 111 12.19 23.09 95.90
CA GLN A 111 13.22 22.13 95.46
C GLN A 111 12.63 21.00 94.57
N HIS A 112 11.45 20.52 94.94
CA HIS A 112 10.72 19.57 94.12
C HIS A 112 10.42 20.17 92.78
N ALA A 113 9.86 21.37 92.64
CA ALA A 113 9.55 22.05 91.44
C ALA A 113 10.80 22.26 90.55
N VAL A 114 11.97 22.62 91.16
CA VAL A 114 13.23 22.73 90.39
C VAL A 114 13.62 21.38 89.76
N ARG A 115 13.58 20.30 90.56
CA ARG A 115 13.90 18.98 90.02
C ARG A 115 12.95 18.51 89.00
N ALA A 116 11.66 18.68 89.17
CA ALA A 116 10.64 18.29 88.24
C ALA A 116 10.71 19.12 86.95
N LEU A 117 11.01 20.44 87.02
CA LEU A 117 11.29 21.27 85.85
C LEU A 117 12.51 20.77 85.08
N GLN A 118 13.60 20.38 85.81
CA GLN A 118 14.77 19.84 85.11
C GLN A 118 14.51 18.49 84.49
N GLU A 119 13.68 17.62 85.04
CA GLU A 119 13.28 16.34 84.54
C GLU A 119 12.42 16.50 83.24
N VAL A 120 11.37 17.35 83.21
CA VAL A 120 10.54 17.58 82.05
C VAL A 120 11.34 18.23 80.96
N TYR A 121 12.27 19.15 81.26
CA TYR A 121 13.14 19.77 80.27
C TYR A 121 14.16 18.77 79.69
N ALA A 122 14.68 17.87 80.54
CA ALA A 122 15.56 16.80 80.06
C ALA A 122 14.84 15.79 79.17
N ALA A 123 13.58 15.46 79.52
CA ALA A 123 12.74 14.67 78.62
C ALA A 123 12.42 15.36 77.29
N GLY A 124 12.18 16.67 77.33
CA GLY A 124 11.88 17.50 76.15
C GLY A 124 10.44 17.95 76.13
N ILE A 125 10.25 19.25 75.96
CA ILE A 125 8.95 19.89 75.85
C ILE A 125 8.77 20.39 74.39
N VAL A 126 7.79 19.86 73.71
CA VAL A 126 7.37 20.34 72.38
C VAL A 126 6.18 21.28 72.47
N SER A 127 5.93 22.15 71.48
CA SER A 127 4.74 22.96 71.49
C SER A 127 3.45 22.11 71.45
N SER A 128 2.34 22.61 72.00
CA SER A 128 1.06 21.92 71.97
C SER A 128 0.62 21.51 70.54
N ASP A 129 0.86 22.39 69.59
CA ASP A 129 0.55 22.13 68.17
C ASP A 129 1.42 21.02 67.58
N ALA A 130 2.75 21.04 67.90
CA ALA A 130 3.67 19.99 67.48
C ALA A 130 3.31 18.63 68.11
N MET A 131 2.91 18.58 69.38
CA MET A 131 2.46 17.37 70.03
C MET A 131 1.20 16.81 69.42
N ASN A 132 0.23 17.67 69.10
CA ASN A 132 -1.00 17.26 68.38
C ASN A 132 -0.67 16.70 66.99
N HIS A 133 0.22 17.35 66.27
CA HIS A 133 0.67 16.84 64.94
C HIS A 133 1.33 15.48 65.06
N LEU A 134 2.25 15.28 65.99
CA LEU A 134 2.93 14.01 66.18
C LEU A 134 1.94 12.87 66.54
N THR A 135 0.99 13.17 67.40
CA THR A 135 -0.02 12.21 67.82
C THR A 135 -1.01 11.88 66.70
N THR A 136 -1.49 12.89 65.99
CA THR A 136 -2.42 12.70 64.87
C THR A 136 -1.75 11.97 63.71
N ALA A 137 -0.49 12.22 63.46
CA ALA A 137 0.29 11.52 62.43
C ALA A 137 0.70 10.08 62.84
N GLY A 138 0.41 9.64 64.07
CA GLY A 138 0.80 8.32 64.55
C GLY A 138 2.30 8.11 64.63
N THR A 139 3.08 9.21 64.79
CA THR A 139 4.54 9.15 64.79
C THR A 139 4.99 8.59 66.16
N CYS A 140 5.70 7.45 66.16
CA CYS A 140 6.14 6.76 67.38
C CYS A 140 7.35 7.42 68.02
N GLY A 141 8.19 8.10 67.25
CA GLY A 141 9.42 8.69 67.73
C GLY A 141 9.85 9.97 66.98
N VAL A 142 10.72 10.72 67.58
CA VAL A 142 11.39 11.88 67.07
C VAL A 142 12.90 11.75 67.18
N ARG A 143 13.65 12.40 66.30
CA ARG A 143 15.12 12.56 66.39
C ARG A 143 15.45 13.90 67.05
N VAL A 144 15.91 13.85 68.30
CA VAL A 144 16.33 15.05 69.04
C VAL A 144 17.80 15.33 68.76
N VAL A 145 18.03 16.49 68.11
CA VAL A 145 19.38 16.95 67.75
C VAL A 145 19.88 17.89 68.83
N ASN A 146 21.06 17.55 69.35
CA ASN A 146 21.83 18.42 70.28
C ASN A 146 23.25 18.56 69.73
N GLY A 147 23.56 19.71 69.12
CA GLY A 147 24.82 19.94 68.43
C GLY A 147 24.99 18.99 67.20
N THR A 148 26.00 18.12 67.30
CA THR A 148 26.31 17.11 66.28
C THR A 148 25.65 15.76 66.51
N ASN A 149 25.08 15.54 67.71
CA ASN A 149 24.47 14.27 68.07
C ASN A 149 22.96 14.28 67.87
N ALA A 150 22.42 13.20 67.25
CA ALA A 150 21.00 12.99 67.13
C ALA A 150 20.59 11.69 67.88
N VAL A 151 19.67 11.83 68.78
CA VAL A 151 19.17 10.71 69.64
C VAL A 151 17.69 10.50 69.36
N SER A 152 17.27 9.26 69.06
CA SER A 152 15.86 8.94 68.92
C SER A 152 15.18 8.91 70.32
N ARG A 153 13.99 9.55 70.39
CA ARG A 153 13.12 9.55 71.57
C ARG A 153 11.72 9.14 71.16
N ASP A 154 11.08 8.38 72.06
CA ASP A 154 9.67 8.03 71.86
C ASP A 154 8.80 9.27 72.15
N VAL A 155 7.78 9.48 71.25
CA VAL A 155 6.84 10.61 71.42
C VAL A 155 6.11 10.51 72.76
N GLY A 156 5.84 9.31 73.28
CA GLY A 156 5.24 9.09 74.63
C GLY A 156 6.09 9.58 75.81
N THR A 157 7.40 9.80 75.63
CA THR A 157 8.28 10.34 76.67
C THR A 157 8.42 11.86 76.63
N LEU A 158 7.85 12.52 75.57
CA LEU A 158 7.88 13.97 75.42
C LEU A 158 6.70 14.62 76.13
N PHE A 159 6.91 15.85 76.56
CA PHE A 159 5.84 16.66 77.13
C PHE A 159 5.37 17.76 76.23
N SER A 160 4.07 18.09 76.28
CA SER A 160 3.55 19.37 75.95
C SER A 160 3.63 20.32 77.10
N PRO A 161 3.55 21.64 76.96
CA PRO A 161 3.54 22.54 78.14
C PRO A 161 2.45 22.19 79.16
N ARG A 162 1.32 21.72 78.66
CA ARG A 162 0.20 21.27 79.54
C ARG A 162 0.52 19.95 80.26
N SER A 163 0.97 18.94 79.52
CA SER A 163 1.29 17.64 80.18
C SER A 163 2.49 17.76 81.07
N ALA A 164 3.49 18.62 80.81
CA ALA A 164 4.57 18.94 81.71
C ALA A 164 4.08 19.57 83.00
N TYR A 165 3.15 20.53 82.88
CA TYR A 165 2.55 21.12 84.06
C TYR A 165 1.73 20.11 84.85
N GLU A 166 0.90 19.31 84.21
CA GLU A 166 0.12 18.25 84.85
C GLU A 166 1.01 17.20 85.55
N HIS A 167 2.14 16.82 84.89
CA HIS A 167 3.13 15.90 85.52
C HIS A 167 3.75 16.45 86.78
N ILE A 168 4.19 17.75 86.75
CA ILE A 168 4.79 18.37 87.96
C ILE A 168 3.78 18.53 89.09
N MET A 169 2.53 18.83 88.72
CA MET A 169 1.43 19.04 89.68
C MET A 169 0.79 17.75 90.18
N GLY A 170 1.10 16.60 89.54
CA GLY A 170 0.49 15.32 89.82
C GLY A 170 1.17 14.51 90.96
N ASP A 171 2.26 14.99 91.54
CA ASP A 171 2.93 14.30 92.70
C ASP A 171 2.07 14.38 93.96
N GLU A 172 1.54 13.26 94.38
CA GLU A 172 0.61 13.14 95.50
C GLU A 172 1.27 13.52 96.87
N HIS A 173 2.58 13.61 96.94
CA HIS A 173 3.29 13.99 98.15
C HIS A 173 3.26 15.48 98.41
N TYR A 174 2.85 16.30 97.40
CA TYR A 174 2.82 17.76 97.53
C TYR A 174 1.43 18.31 97.37
N SER A 175 1.00 19.22 98.28
CA SER A 175 -0.31 19.83 98.24
C SER A 175 -0.43 20.67 96.94
N ARG A 176 -1.45 20.37 96.16
CA ARG A 176 -1.75 21.06 94.89
C ARG A 176 -1.99 22.58 95.03
N GLU A 177 -2.55 22.97 96.17
CA GLU A 177 -2.81 24.38 96.51
C GLU A 177 -1.53 25.17 96.67
N LEU A 178 -0.53 24.60 97.41
CA LEU A 178 0.78 25.23 97.54
C LEU A 178 1.62 25.23 96.30
N MET A 179 1.54 24.17 95.46
CA MET A 179 2.21 24.05 94.18
C MET A 179 1.63 25.08 93.17
N THR A 180 0.31 25.39 93.22
CA THR A 180 -0.33 26.40 92.37
C THR A 180 0.22 27.80 92.64
N ARG A 181 0.60 28.13 93.89
CA ARG A 181 1.23 29.40 94.25
C ARG A 181 2.60 29.64 93.53
N LEU A 182 3.29 28.57 93.11
CA LEU A 182 4.54 28.65 92.33
C LEU A 182 4.37 29.09 90.86
N GLN A 183 3.16 29.18 90.39
CA GLN A 183 2.80 29.64 89.04
C GLN A 183 3.69 29.00 87.95
N LEU A 184 3.92 27.66 88.05
CA LEU A 184 4.86 26.90 87.19
C LEU A 184 4.60 27.04 85.71
N HIS A 185 3.37 27.34 85.34
CA HIS A 185 3.02 27.58 83.90
C HIS A 185 3.83 28.71 83.26
N LYS A 186 4.39 29.65 84.00
CA LYS A 186 5.23 30.72 83.48
C LYS A 186 6.62 30.26 83.13
N TYR A 187 7.08 29.18 83.70
CA TYR A 187 8.45 28.64 83.54
C TYR A 187 8.48 27.39 82.64
N ILE A 188 7.36 26.98 82.08
CA ILE A 188 7.28 25.82 81.23
C ILE A 188 7.07 26.33 79.78
N SER A 189 8.12 26.22 78.97
CA SER A 189 8.13 26.58 77.57
C SER A 189 8.71 25.44 76.72
N ALA A 190 8.34 25.39 75.43
CA ALA A 190 8.90 24.39 74.54
C ALA A 190 10.40 24.59 74.36
N ASN A 191 11.19 23.57 74.57
CA ASN A 191 12.64 23.52 74.32
C ASN A 191 13.03 22.57 73.15
N LEU A 192 12.06 21.87 72.58
CA LEU A 192 12.24 21.13 71.37
C LEU A 192 11.55 21.87 70.22
N VAL A 193 12.31 22.31 69.25
CA VAL A 193 11.86 23.06 68.04
C VAL A 193 11.97 22.18 66.84
N PHE A 194 10.87 22.04 66.07
CA PHE A 194 10.86 21.25 64.85
C PHE A 194 11.85 21.82 63.83
N ASP A 195 12.75 20.94 63.34
CA ASP A 195 13.70 21.28 62.26
C ASP A 195 13.12 20.81 60.93
N SER A 196 12.49 21.73 60.22
CA SER A 196 11.87 21.45 58.93
C SER A 196 12.90 21.10 57.84
N ILE A 197 14.07 21.74 57.88
CA ILE A 197 15.11 21.54 56.85
C ILE A 197 15.71 20.14 57.01
N LYS A 198 16.21 19.78 58.19
CA LYS A 198 16.75 18.43 58.44
C LYS A 198 15.70 17.34 58.26
N SER A 199 14.45 17.60 58.62
CA SER A 199 13.36 16.64 58.40
C SER A 199 13.06 16.42 56.92
N GLN A 200 13.12 17.46 56.08
CA GLN A 200 12.98 17.33 54.62
C GLN A 200 14.16 16.62 53.99
N GLU A 201 15.38 17.00 54.39
CA GLU A 201 16.61 16.33 53.92
C GLU A 201 16.60 14.83 54.26
N GLY A 202 16.30 14.49 55.53
CA GLY A 202 16.23 13.11 55.97
C GLY A 202 15.12 12.30 55.28
N LYS A 203 13.98 12.94 54.96
CA LYS A 203 12.94 12.30 54.08
C LYS A 203 13.45 12.07 52.67
N ALA A 204 14.11 13.06 52.11
CA ALA A 204 14.65 12.95 50.73
C ALA A 204 15.74 11.85 50.69
N GLU A 205 16.61 11.79 51.65
CA GLU A 205 17.64 10.75 51.77
C GLU A 205 17.00 9.35 51.88
N LEU A 206 16.01 9.18 52.76
CA LEU A 206 15.29 7.94 52.96
C LEU A 206 14.61 7.48 51.65
N LEU A 207 13.96 8.39 50.92
CA LEU A 207 13.28 8.10 49.68
C LEU A 207 14.26 7.85 48.52
N SER A 208 15.42 8.50 48.50
CA SER A 208 16.48 8.28 47.51
C SER A 208 17.13 6.91 47.63
N GLY A 209 17.13 6.34 48.84
CA GLY A 209 17.63 4.99 49.10
C GLY A 209 16.74 3.86 48.58
N ILE A 210 15.50 4.17 48.15
CA ILE A 210 14.58 3.18 47.58
C ILE A 210 14.95 2.92 46.11
N SER A 211 15.45 1.70 45.84
CA SER A 211 15.76 1.29 44.46
C SER A 211 14.51 1.27 43.60
N SER A 212 14.57 1.87 42.40
CA SER A 212 13.51 1.84 41.38
C SER A 212 13.41 0.50 40.64
N SER A 213 14.37 -0.42 40.88
CA SER A 213 14.45 -1.73 40.23
C SER A 213 14.43 -2.89 41.24
N THR A 214 13.88 -4.04 40.80
CA THR A 214 13.84 -5.30 41.57
C THR A 214 14.94 -6.27 41.18
N GLY A 215 15.62 -6.04 40.04
CA GLY A 215 16.67 -6.92 39.53
C GLY A 215 17.23 -6.40 38.20
N LEU A 216 18.13 -7.18 37.62
CA LEU A 216 18.80 -6.91 36.36
C LEU A 216 18.61 -8.12 35.44
N VAL A 217 18.24 -7.89 34.20
CA VAL A 217 18.25 -8.90 33.11
C VAL A 217 19.57 -8.72 32.36
N LEU A 218 20.33 -9.81 32.19
CA LEU A 218 21.60 -9.78 31.49
C LEU A 218 21.42 -9.95 29.98
N ARG A 219 22.38 -9.43 29.23
CA ARG A 219 22.42 -9.67 27.76
C ARG A 219 22.55 -11.16 27.49
N GLY A 220 21.71 -11.68 26.57
CA GLY A 220 21.67 -13.10 26.23
C GLY A 220 20.76 -13.94 27.16
N GLU A 221 20.19 -13.35 28.21
CA GLU A 221 19.22 -14.02 29.09
C GLU A 221 17.89 -14.21 28.35
N ARG A 222 17.33 -15.43 28.47
CA ARG A 222 16.02 -15.76 27.90
C ARG A 222 14.91 -15.24 28.81
N ILE A 223 14.01 -14.44 28.24
CA ILE A 223 12.89 -13.79 28.93
C ILE A 223 11.65 -14.66 28.95
N VAL A 224 11.26 -15.19 27.78
CA VAL A 224 10.06 -16.00 27.58
C VAL A 224 10.22 -16.90 26.36
N ASP A 225 9.67 -18.11 26.43
CA ASP A 225 9.71 -19.08 25.33
C ASP A 225 8.36 -19.16 24.59
N ARG A 226 8.38 -19.67 23.36
CA ARG A 226 7.17 -19.82 22.56
C ARG A 226 6.20 -20.82 23.24
N GLY A 227 4.93 -20.41 23.38
CA GLY A 227 3.90 -21.21 24.04
C GLY A 227 3.90 -21.14 25.57
N GLU A 228 4.92 -20.53 26.19
CA GLU A 228 4.99 -20.31 27.63
C GLU A 228 3.93 -19.28 28.06
N ARG A 229 3.23 -19.55 29.18
CA ARG A 229 2.26 -18.58 29.72
C ARG A 229 3.00 -17.43 30.38
N VAL A 230 2.68 -16.21 29.96
CA VAL A 230 3.29 -15.01 30.51
C VAL A 230 2.90 -14.86 32.00
N THR A 231 3.87 -14.94 32.87
CA THR A 231 3.71 -14.70 34.30
C THR A 231 3.73 -13.20 34.63
N ALA A 232 3.28 -12.82 35.84
CA ALA A 232 3.36 -11.42 36.29
C ALA A 232 4.83 -10.90 36.33
N ARG A 233 5.79 -11.76 36.67
CA ARG A 233 7.23 -11.43 36.64
C ARG A 233 7.71 -11.20 35.20
N GLN A 234 7.36 -12.08 34.27
CA GLN A 234 7.72 -11.93 32.85
C GLN A 234 7.08 -10.67 32.27
N LYS A 235 5.85 -10.35 32.66
CA LYS A 235 5.22 -9.09 32.23
C LYS A 235 6.03 -7.88 32.72
N ALA A 236 6.47 -7.84 33.97
CA ALA A 236 7.30 -6.76 34.48
C ALA A 236 8.64 -6.64 33.75
N ILE A 237 9.25 -7.78 33.38
CA ILE A 237 10.46 -7.80 32.54
C ILE A 237 10.19 -7.26 31.14
N LEU A 238 9.09 -7.68 30.51
CA LEU A 238 8.69 -7.23 29.17
C LEU A 238 8.35 -5.74 29.14
N ASP A 239 7.62 -5.25 30.16
CA ASP A 239 7.31 -3.82 30.30
C ASP A 239 8.61 -3.00 30.50
N SER A 240 9.57 -3.52 31.29
CA SER A 240 10.87 -2.89 31.49
C SER A 240 11.73 -2.87 30.25
N LEU A 241 11.76 -3.97 29.49
CA LEU A 241 12.44 -4.06 28.20
C LEU A 241 11.85 -3.06 27.20
N ARG A 242 10.54 -2.94 27.18
CA ARG A 242 9.83 -1.97 26.33
C ARG A 242 10.26 -0.53 26.65
N ASN A 243 10.17 -0.15 27.93
CA ASN A 243 10.50 1.21 28.37
C ASN A 243 11.97 1.54 28.11
N GLU A 244 12.88 0.60 28.38
CA GLU A 244 14.32 0.81 28.16
C GLU A 244 14.65 0.86 26.66
N THR A 245 13.97 0.06 25.83
CA THR A 245 14.10 0.14 24.37
C THR A 245 13.63 1.50 23.84
N GLU A 246 12.52 2.01 24.33
CA GLU A 246 12.00 3.34 23.99
C GLU A 246 12.96 4.44 24.42
N ARG A 247 13.49 4.37 25.67
CA ARG A 247 14.44 5.34 26.21
C ARG A 247 15.78 5.39 25.46
N ARG A 248 16.33 4.24 25.08
CA ARG A 248 17.58 4.16 24.31
C ARG A 248 17.42 4.76 22.91
N LYS A 249 16.23 4.67 22.32
CA LYS A 249 15.93 5.30 21.03
C LYS A 249 15.91 6.83 21.12
N GLU A 250 15.35 7.37 22.18
CA GLU A 250 15.30 8.83 22.41
C GLU A 250 16.69 9.44 22.66
N GLN A 251 17.60 8.69 23.29
CA GLN A 251 18.92 9.16 23.68
C GLN A 251 20.01 9.03 22.60
N GLY A 252 19.74 8.33 21.47
CA GLY A 252 20.75 8.04 20.45
C GLY A 252 20.40 8.56 19.05
N ASN A 253 21.42 8.73 18.19
CA ASN A 253 21.27 8.95 16.74
C ASN A 253 20.67 7.73 16.00
N SER A 254 20.10 6.76 16.74
CA SER A 254 19.55 5.52 16.21
C SER A 254 18.44 5.75 15.16
N ALA A 255 17.61 6.76 15.35
CA ALA A 255 16.56 7.12 14.39
C ALA A 255 17.13 7.54 13.01
N GLN A 256 18.28 8.24 13.00
CA GLN A 256 18.94 8.64 11.76
C GLN A 256 19.56 7.42 11.03
N PHE A 257 20.20 6.52 11.78
CA PHE A 257 20.77 5.30 11.20
C PHE A 257 19.68 4.34 10.72
N ILE A 258 18.55 4.22 11.41
CA ILE A 258 17.38 3.45 10.96
C ILE A 258 16.86 4.03 9.66
N LEU A 259 16.65 5.35 9.59
CA LEU A 259 16.20 6.03 8.39
C LEU A 259 17.18 5.83 7.22
N LEU A 260 18.49 5.92 7.47
CA LEU A 260 19.51 5.69 6.45
C LEU A 260 19.49 4.25 5.94
N GLY A 261 19.34 3.27 6.84
CA GLY A 261 19.21 1.86 6.49
C GLY A 261 17.93 1.59 5.65
N GLN A 262 16.81 2.14 6.07
CA GLN A 262 15.53 2.05 5.34
C GLN A 262 15.63 2.68 3.94
N LEU A 263 16.22 3.88 3.85
CA LEU A 263 16.49 4.54 2.59
C LEU A 263 17.39 3.66 1.69
N GLY A 264 18.47 3.10 2.25
CA GLY A 264 19.38 2.24 1.52
C GLY A 264 18.70 1.02 0.92
N ILE A 265 17.85 0.34 1.70
CA ILE A 265 17.11 -0.85 1.24
C ILE A 265 16.10 -0.47 0.13
N ILE A 266 15.26 0.55 0.36
CA ILE A 266 14.27 0.99 -0.63
C ILE A 266 14.98 1.44 -1.91
N ALA A 267 16.02 2.27 -1.79
CA ALA A 267 16.80 2.74 -2.94
C ALA A 267 17.45 1.59 -3.71
N ALA A 268 17.95 0.55 -3.04
CA ALA A 268 18.52 -0.63 -3.68
C ALA A 268 17.49 -1.39 -4.52
N PHE A 269 16.27 -1.63 -4.00
CA PHE A 269 15.20 -2.27 -4.76
C PHE A 269 14.76 -1.43 -5.96
N PHE A 270 14.61 -0.12 -5.78
CA PHE A 270 14.30 0.78 -6.89
C PHE A 270 15.42 0.80 -7.93
N ALA A 271 16.69 0.84 -7.52
CA ALA A 271 17.83 0.77 -8.42
C ALA A 271 17.85 -0.54 -9.23
N LEU A 272 17.56 -1.68 -8.60
CA LEU A 272 17.43 -2.96 -9.29
C LEU A 272 16.33 -2.97 -10.34
N LEU A 273 15.15 -2.39 -10.01
CA LEU A 273 14.05 -2.27 -10.97
C LEU A 273 14.43 -1.34 -12.14
N ILE A 274 15.06 -0.20 -11.84
CA ILE A 274 15.55 0.73 -12.87
C ILE A 274 16.55 0.04 -13.78
N ALA A 275 17.53 -0.67 -13.22
CA ALA A 275 18.51 -1.43 -13.97
C ALA A 275 17.84 -2.49 -14.86
N TYR A 276 16.86 -3.23 -14.32
CA TYR A 276 16.07 -4.18 -15.10
C TYR A 276 15.38 -3.51 -16.29
N LEU A 277 14.66 -2.40 -16.09
CA LEU A 277 13.99 -1.68 -17.17
C LEU A 277 14.96 -1.13 -18.21
N GLN A 278 16.10 -0.59 -17.80
CA GLN A 278 17.11 -0.02 -18.70
C GLN A 278 17.84 -1.09 -19.52
N LEU A 279 18.18 -2.22 -18.92
CA LEU A 279 18.97 -3.27 -19.56
C LEU A 279 18.11 -4.20 -20.41
N PHE A 280 16.94 -4.60 -19.91
CA PHE A 280 16.13 -5.65 -20.53
C PHE A 280 14.83 -5.15 -21.16
N ARG A 281 14.29 -3.98 -20.76
CA ARG A 281 13.02 -3.48 -21.22
C ARG A 281 13.06 -1.98 -21.54
N ARG A 282 13.96 -1.63 -22.45
CA ARG A 282 14.14 -0.23 -22.90
C ARG A 282 12.88 0.37 -23.52
N ASP A 283 12.03 -0.45 -24.13
CA ASP A 283 10.74 -0.09 -24.68
C ASP A 283 9.81 0.47 -23.59
N LEU A 284 9.67 -0.24 -22.46
CA LEU A 284 8.87 0.20 -21.31
C LEU A 284 9.50 1.40 -20.59
N TYR A 285 10.85 1.40 -20.46
CA TYR A 285 11.58 2.52 -19.85
C TYR A 285 11.36 3.83 -20.61
N ARG A 286 11.28 3.79 -21.94
CA ARG A 286 11.06 4.97 -22.78
C ARG A 286 9.60 5.44 -22.80
N SER A 287 8.66 4.66 -22.33
CA SER A 287 7.24 5.02 -22.22
C SER A 287 6.94 5.68 -20.87
N PRO A 288 6.70 7.00 -20.81
CA PRO A 288 6.42 7.69 -19.55
C PRO A 288 5.19 7.13 -18.83
N HIS A 289 4.13 6.82 -19.57
CA HIS A 289 2.90 6.29 -19.01
C HIS A 289 3.10 4.94 -18.32
N THR A 290 3.91 4.06 -18.92
CA THR A 290 4.26 2.76 -18.35
C THR A 290 5.09 2.91 -17.08
N VAL A 291 6.06 3.82 -17.09
CA VAL A 291 6.87 4.13 -15.91
C VAL A 291 5.98 4.64 -14.77
N TYR A 292 5.10 5.61 -15.05
CA TYR A 292 4.18 6.13 -14.03
C TYR A 292 3.26 5.04 -13.46
N LEU A 293 2.74 4.14 -14.29
CA LEU A 293 1.93 3.02 -13.84
C LEU A 293 2.71 2.09 -12.91
N ILE A 294 3.90 1.65 -13.34
CA ILE A 294 4.75 0.73 -12.55
C ILE A 294 5.08 1.36 -11.18
N PHE A 295 5.60 2.60 -11.18
CA PHE A 295 6.02 3.24 -9.94
C PHE A 295 4.85 3.63 -9.03
N SER A 296 3.69 4.00 -9.57
CA SER A 296 2.50 4.27 -8.77
C SER A 296 2.02 3.01 -8.04
N LEU A 297 2.00 1.86 -8.71
CA LEU A 297 1.57 0.59 -8.10
C LEU A 297 2.59 0.10 -7.06
N ILE A 298 3.90 0.13 -7.37
CA ILE A 298 4.97 -0.28 -6.43
C ILE A 298 4.98 0.61 -5.18
N THR A 299 4.56 1.87 -5.30
CA THR A 299 4.47 2.78 -4.16
C THR A 299 3.17 2.58 -3.38
N LEU A 300 2.04 2.40 -4.07
CA LEU A 300 0.71 2.30 -3.46
C LEU A 300 0.59 1.10 -2.51
N PHE A 301 1.00 -0.09 -2.93
CA PHE A 301 0.82 -1.31 -2.13
C PHE A 301 1.63 -1.32 -0.82
N PRO A 302 2.94 -0.99 -0.81
CA PRO A 302 3.66 -0.83 0.45
C PRO A 302 3.12 0.31 1.31
N LEU A 303 2.69 1.43 0.71
CA LEU A 303 2.08 2.54 1.44
C LEU A 303 0.83 2.08 2.19
N LEU A 304 -0.07 1.34 1.54
CA LEU A 304 -1.24 0.73 2.17
C LEU A 304 -0.83 -0.22 3.30
N THR A 305 0.20 -1.03 3.09
CA THR A 305 0.73 -1.93 4.13
C THR A 305 1.21 -1.15 5.35
N TYR A 306 1.97 -0.09 5.14
CA TYR A 306 2.50 0.73 6.23
C TYR A 306 1.39 1.44 7.01
N LEU A 307 0.37 1.93 6.31
CA LEU A 307 -0.81 2.53 6.92
C LEU A 307 -1.59 1.52 7.77
N LEU A 308 -1.91 0.34 7.22
CA LEU A 308 -2.62 -0.70 7.98
C LEU A 308 -1.80 -1.19 9.17
N PHE A 309 -0.49 -1.37 9.00
CA PHE A 309 0.41 -1.77 10.06
C PHE A 309 0.48 -0.73 11.19
N THR A 310 0.56 0.55 10.85
CA THR A 310 0.70 1.64 11.82
C THR A 310 -0.58 1.88 12.61
N TYR A 311 -1.72 1.92 11.93
CA TYR A 311 -3.00 2.23 12.57
C TYR A 311 -3.74 1.00 13.09
N LYS A 312 -3.32 -0.21 12.74
CA LYS A 312 -3.91 -1.49 13.18
C LYS A 312 -5.42 -1.61 12.95
N PHE A 313 -5.96 -0.92 11.96
CA PHE A 313 -7.40 -1.02 11.64
C PHE A 313 -7.76 -2.41 11.12
N PHE A 314 -6.90 -2.97 10.29
CA PHE A 314 -7.07 -4.27 9.66
C PHE A 314 -5.73 -4.98 9.51
N SER A 315 -5.77 -6.29 9.29
CA SER A 315 -4.59 -7.08 8.93
C SER A 315 -4.04 -6.68 7.56
N VAL A 316 -2.73 -6.71 7.40
CA VAL A 316 -2.07 -6.44 6.11
C VAL A 316 -2.40 -7.48 5.04
N TYR A 317 -2.87 -8.68 5.45
CA TYR A 317 -3.27 -9.75 4.55
C TYR A 317 -4.60 -9.50 3.81
N ILE A 318 -5.35 -8.45 4.17
CA ILE A 318 -6.54 -8.01 3.44
C ILE A 318 -6.16 -7.35 2.10
N ILE A 319 -4.93 -6.82 1.97
CA ILE A 319 -4.46 -6.17 0.74
C ILE A 319 -4.29 -7.23 -0.36
N PRO A 320 -4.95 -7.07 -1.53
CA PRO A 320 -4.86 -8.03 -2.63
C PRO A 320 -3.56 -7.85 -3.44
N PHE A 321 -2.40 -8.23 -2.89
CA PHE A 321 -1.10 -8.04 -3.55
C PHE A 321 -1.02 -8.67 -4.94
N ALA A 322 -1.72 -9.79 -5.19
CA ALA A 322 -1.78 -10.42 -6.51
C ALA A 322 -2.43 -9.50 -7.57
N MET A 323 -3.19 -8.48 -7.17
CA MET A 323 -3.76 -7.50 -8.09
C MET A 323 -2.67 -6.73 -8.86
N LEU A 324 -1.57 -6.39 -8.20
CA LEU A 324 -0.45 -5.65 -8.82
C LEU A 324 0.15 -6.39 -10.02
N PRO A 325 0.63 -7.64 -9.89
CA PRO A 325 1.20 -8.33 -11.04
C PRO A 325 0.17 -8.69 -12.09
N ILE A 326 -1.10 -8.93 -11.72
CA ILE A 326 -2.21 -9.13 -12.67
C ILE A 326 -2.38 -7.86 -13.53
N VAL A 327 -2.50 -6.68 -12.92
CA VAL A 327 -2.64 -5.41 -13.63
C VAL A 327 -1.43 -5.16 -14.53
N LEU A 328 -0.22 -5.31 -14.01
CA LEU A 328 0.99 -5.10 -14.82
C LEU A 328 1.09 -6.08 -15.97
N ARG A 329 0.69 -7.35 -15.78
CA ARG A 329 0.67 -8.37 -16.84
C ARG A 329 -0.21 -7.96 -18.02
N VAL A 330 -1.35 -7.32 -17.76
CA VAL A 330 -2.28 -6.86 -18.81
C VAL A 330 -1.67 -5.74 -19.67
N PHE A 331 -0.91 -4.83 -19.07
CA PHE A 331 -0.36 -3.66 -19.76
C PHE A 331 1.11 -3.77 -20.17
N THR A 332 1.84 -4.75 -19.61
CA THR A 332 3.26 -4.96 -19.91
C THR A 332 3.50 -6.41 -20.34
N ASP A 333 4.27 -7.15 -19.57
CA ASP A 333 4.62 -8.55 -19.81
C ASP A 333 4.85 -9.31 -18.49
N THR A 334 4.90 -10.65 -18.59
CA THR A 334 5.08 -11.54 -17.45
C THR A 334 6.31 -11.24 -16.62
N ARG A 335 7.46 -10.96 -17.25
CA ARG A 335 8.74 -10.75 -16.57
C ARG A 335 8.73 -9.45 -15.79
N THR A 336 8.22 -8.38 -16.40
CA THR A 336 8.10 -7.07 -15.75
C THR A 336 7.09 -7.11 -14.59
N ALA A 337 5.94 -7.77 -14.77
CA ALA A 337 4.94 -7.95 -13.72
C ALA A 337 5.51 -8.72 -12.52
N PHE A 338 6.25 -9.80 -12.76
CA PHE A 338 6.89 -10.60 -11.72
C PHE A 338 7.97 -9.80 -10.98
N MET A 339 8.88 -9.12 -11.70
CA MET A 339 9.94 -8.30 -11.08
C MET A 339 9.35 -7.18 -10.21
N ALA A 340 8.36 -6.46 -10.73
CA ALA A 340 7.70 -5.41 -9.97
C ALA A 340 7.00 -5.96 -8.71
N HIS A 341 6.33 -7.12 -8.82
CA HIS A 341 5.67 -7.77 -7.69
C HIS A 341 6.67 -8.16 -6.59
N VAL A 342 7.76 -8.83 -6.98
CA VAL A 342 8.82 -9.23 -6.03
C VAL A 342 9.37 -8.00 -5.29
N MET A 343 9.72 -6.94 -6.01
CA MET A 343 10.21 -5.70 -5.39
C MET A 343 9.19 -5.12 -4.41
N THR A 344 7.91 -5.11 -4.80
CA THR A 344 6.82 -4.56 -3.98
C THR A 344 6.64 -5.33 -2.66
N ILE A 345 6.62 -6.66 -2.70
CA ILE A 345 6.43 -7.47 -1.48
C ILE A 345 7.62 -7.35 -0.54
N PHE A 346 8.86 -7.25 -1.07
CA PHE A 346 10.04 -7.03 -0.25
C PHE A 346 9.97 -5.67 0.46
N VAL A 347 9.67 -4.59 -0.27
CA VAL A 347 9.52 -3.26 0.33
C VAL A 347 8.36 -3.23 1.33
N ALA A 348 7.22 -3.86 1.02
CA ALA A 348 6.08 -3.94 1.91
C ALA A 348 6.36 -4.73 3.20
N SER A 349 7.27 -5.73 3.15
CA SER A 349 7.58 -6.59 4.29
C SER A 349 8.45 -5.91 5.36
N LEU A 350 9.09 -4.77 5.06
CA LEU A 350 10.06 -4.11 5.95
C LEU A 350 9.56 -3.87 7.39
N PRO A 351 8.33 -3.43 7.64
CA PRO A 351 7.83 -3.21 9.00
C PRO A 351 7.24 -4.45 9.66
N LEU A 352 7.08 -5.56 8.92
CA LEU A 352 6.31 -6.71 9.38
C LEU A 352 7.16 -7.64 10.25
N HIS A 353 6.61 -8.07 11.39
CA HIS A 353 7.28 -9.01 12.30
C HIS A 353 7.45 -10.40 11.67
N ASN A 354 6.43 -10.90 10.97
CA ASN A 354 6.43 -12.18 10.28
C ASN A 354 6.70 -11.99 8.77
N GLY A 355 7.74 -11.22 8.43
CA GLY A 355 8.07 -10.87 7.04
C GLY A 355 8.28 -12.08 6.15
N TYR A 356 8.85 -13.19 6.67
CA TYR A 356 9.06 -14.41 5.89
C TYR A 356 7.74 -15.09 5.47
N GLN A 357 6.78 -15.23 6.39
CA GLN A 357 5.44 -15.75 6.08
C GLN A 357 4.74 -14.88 5.03
N PHE A 358 4.82 -13.56 5.21
CA PHE A 358 4.25 -12.61 4.26
C PHE A 358 4.87 -12.74 2.88
N LEU A 359 6.21 -12.77 2.77
CA LEU A 359 6.91 -12.91 1.50
C LEU A 359 6.53 -14.21 0.79
N LEU A 360 6.52 -15.34 1.51
CA LEU A 360 6.20 -16.65 0.94
C LEU A 360 4.77 -16.69 0.40
N THR A 361 3.80 -16.24 1.19
CA THR A 361 2.38 -16.26 0.81
C THR A 361 2.06 -15.30 -0.33
N GLN A 362 2.60 -14.07 -0.29
CA GLN A 362 2.37 -13.08 -1.35
C GLN A 362 3.12 -13.41 -2.64
N LEU A 363 4.30 -14.02 -2.55
CA LEU A 363 5.02 -14.50 -3.74
C LEU A 363 4.18 -15.55 -4.48
N VAL A 364 3.65 -16.54 -3.75
CA VAL A 364 2.79 -17.57 -4.36
C VAL A 364 1.53 -16.95 -4.95
N ALA A 365 0.86 -16.06 -4.22
CA ALA A 365 -0.33 -15.37 -4.70
C ALA A 365 -0.08 -14.62 -6.01
N GLY A 366 1.04 -13.89 -6.10
CA GLY A 366 1.40 -13.13 -7.31
C GLY A 366 1.77 -14.01 -8.49
N VAL A 367 2.57 -15.07 -8.26
CA VAL A 367 2.95 -16.03 -9.30
C VAL A 367 1.72 -16.74 -9.88
N VAL A 368 0.84 -17.26 -9.02
CA VAL A 368 -0.42 -17.89 -9.43
C VAL A 368 -1.30 -16.92 -10.20
N GLY A 369 -1.41 -15.66 -9.73
CA GLY A 369 -2.15 -14.61 -10.44
C GLY A 369 -1.62 -14.34 -11.84
N ILE A 370 -0.30 -14.30 -12.03
CA ILE A 370 0.34 -14.15 -13.33
C ILE A 370 0.03 -15.34 -14.25
N TYR A 371 0.11 -16.56 -13.72
CA TYR A 371 -0.11 -17.77 -14.54
C TYR A 371 -1.57 -17.96 -14.95
N CYS A 372 -2.52 -17.61 -14.08
CA CYS A 372 -3.95 -17.72 -14.39
C CYS A 372 -4.40 -16.73 -15.48
N ILE A 373 -3.71 -15.61 -15.65
CA ILE A 373 -4.05 -14.59 -16.66
C ILE A 373 -2.96 -14.54 -17.71
N LYS A 374 -3.02 -15.45 -18.68
CA LYS A 374 -2.12 -15.41 -19.85
C LYS A 374 -2.54 -14.29 -20.80
N ASP A 375 -3.81 -14.28 -21.18
CA ASP A 375 -4.46 -13.23 -21.98
C ASP A 375 -5.84 -12.97 -21.39
N LEU A 376 -6.07 -11.77 -20.88
CA LEU A 376 -7.38 -11.39 -20.33
C LEU A 376 -8.35 -11.11 -21.47
N THR A 377 -9.15 -12.12 -21.82
CA THR A 377 -10.16 -12.03 -22.89
C THR A 377 -11.58 -12.03 -22.36
N GLU A 378 -11.81 -12.64 -21.19
CA GLU A 378 -13.12 -12.78 -20.58
C GLU A 378 -13.14 -12.29 -19.13
N ARG A 379 -14.27 -11.70 -18.74
CA ARG A 379 -14.49 -11.26 -17.34
C ARG A 379 -14.47 -12.41 -16.35
N SER A 380 -14.94 -13.58 -16.77
CA SER A 380 -14.95 -14.83 -15.99
C SER A 380 -13.56 -15.27 -15.51
N GLN A 381 -12.51 -14.95 -16.26
CA GLN A 381 -11.14 -15.30 -15.92
C GLN A 381 -10.66 -14.65 -14.61
N ILE A 382 -11.10 -13.40 -14.32
CA ILE A 382 -10.73 -12.72 -13.07
C ILE A 382 -11.37 -13.41 -11.87
N PHE A 383 -12.64 -13.87 -12.01
CA PHE A 383 -13.31 -14.62 -10.95
C PHE A 383 -12.59 -15.93 -10.65
N LEU A 384 -12.30 -16.72 -11.68
CA LEU A 384 -11.57 -17.98 -11.53
C LEU A 384 -10.16 -17.75 -10.97
N THR A 385 -9.46 -16.73 -11.45
CA THR A 385 -8.13 -16.36 -10.94
C THR A 385 -8.19 -16.01 -9.46
N SER A 386 -9.17 -15.19 -9.04
CA SER A 386 -9.37 -14.85 -7.64
C SER A 386 -9.56 -16.07 -6.76
N LEU A 387 -10.41 -17.02 -7.19
CA LEU A 387 -10.64 -18.26 -6.48
C LEU A 387 -9.37 -19.12 -6.36
N ILE A 388 -8.64 -19.32 -7.47
CA ILE A 388 -7.41 -20.12 -7.49
C ILE A 388 -6.33 -19.47 -6.62
N VAL A 389 -6.11 -18.17 -6.74
CA VAL A 389 -5.14 -17.42 -5.91
C VAL A 389 -5.46 -17.59 -4.44
N THR A 390 -6.73 -17.43 -4.04
CA THR A 390 -7.16 -17.57 -2.65
C THR A 390 -6.91 -18.97 -2.13
N LEU A 391 -7.29 -20.00 -2.88
CA LEU A 391 -7.07 -21.40 -2.49
C LEU A 391 -5.58 -21.74 -2.39
N CYS A 392 -4.76 -21.33 -3.35
CA CYS A 392 -3.32 -21.57 -3.30
C CYS A 392 -2.67 -20.84 -2.12
N THR A 393 -3.10 -19.61 -1.81
CA THR A 393 -2.60 -18.86 -0.65
C THR A 393 -3.01 -19.54 0.65
N TRP A 394 -4.21 -20.08 0.76
CA TRP A 394 -4.66 -20.87 1.90
C TRP A 394 -3.81 -22.11 2.11
N VAL A 395 -3.56 -22.85 1.03
CA VAL A 395 -2.76 -24.08 1.10
C VAL A 395 -1.34 -23.78 1.56
N ILE A 396 -0.68 -22.79 0.99
CA ILE A 396 0.69 -22.45 1.38
C ILE A 396 0.76 -21.89 2.82
N GLY A 397 -0.27 -21.15 3.26
CA GLY A 397 -0.38 -20.69 4.65
C GLY A 397 -0.53 -21.86 5.61
N LEU A 398 -1.39 -22.84 5.27
CA LEU A 398 -1.56 -24.05 6.08
C LEU A 398 -0.28 -24.87 6.18
N VAL A 399 0.40 -25.08 5.06
CA VAL A 399 1.69 -25.81 5.04
C VAL A 399 2.74 -25.06 5.89
N PHE A 400 2.78 -23.75 5.79
CA PHE A 400 3.68 -22.92 6.59
C PHE A 400 3.38 -23.04 8.09
N GLU A 401 2.11 -22.92 8.50
CA GLU A 401 1.71 -23.06 9.91
C GLU A 401 1.98 -24.47 10.45
N LEU A 402 1.69 -25.52 9.67
CA LEU A 402 2.00 -26.88 10.05
C LEU A 402 3.51 -27.11 10.23
N ALA A 403 4.32 -26.56 9.34
CA ALA A 403 5.78 -26.64 9.43
C ALA A 403 6.33 -25.90 10.69
N GLN A 404 5.64 -24.86 11.13
CA GLN A 404 6.03 -24.08 12.29
C GLN A 404 5.53 -24.66 13.63
N THR A 405 4.29 -25.16 13.65
CA THR A 405 3.61 -25.54 14.89
C THR A 405 3.47 -27.04 15.08
N GLY A 406 3.53 -27.83 14.01
CA GLY A 406 3.26 -29.27 14.05
C GLY A 406 1.82 -29.63 14.43
N SER A 407 0.89 -28.67 14.49
CA SER A 407 -0.47 -28.88 15.00
C SER A 407 -1.55 -28.16 14.17
N LEU A 408 -2.57 -28.88 13.75
CA LEU A 408 -3.76 -28.31 13.13
C LEU A 408 -4.59 -27.43 14.07
N ALA A 409 -4.50 -27.67 15.38
CA ALA A 409 -5.26 -26.90 16.37
C ALA A 409 -4.71 -25.47 16.58
N ALA A 410 -3.46 -25.22 16.14
CA ALA A 410 -2.80 -23.91 16.25
C ALA A 410 -3.08 -22.98 15.04
N VAL A 411 -3.93 -23.42 14.09
CA VAL A 411 -4.24 -22.67 12.88
C VAL A 411 -4.97 -21.36 13.20
N ASP A 412 -4.42 -20.24 12.74
CA ASP A 412 -5.00 -18.91 12.93
C ASP A 412 -6.16 -18.67 11.95
N ARG A 413 -7.39 -18.88 12.40
CA ARG A 413 -8.61 -18.67 11.61
C ARG A 413 -8.76 -17.22 11.13
N SER A 414 -8.21 -16.24 11.84
CA SER A 414 -8.31 -14.82 11.46
C SER A 414 -7.51 -14.54 10.19
N TRP A 415 -6.35 -15.18 10.05
CA TRP A 415 -5.52 -15.08 8.85
C TRP A 415 -6.25 -15.59 7.59
N TYR A 416 -6.95 -16.74 7.70
CA TYR A 416 -7.71 -17.30 6.56
C TYR A 416 -8.91 -16.43 6.15
N ARG A 417 -9.59 -15.84 7.13
CA ARG A 417 -10.63 -14.84 6.86
C ARG A 417 -10.07 -13.66 6.08
N ASP A 418 -8.92 -13.12 6.50
CA ASP A 418 -8.30 -11.93 5.92
C ASP A 418 -7.81 -12.20 4.49
N VAL A 419 -7.22 -13.38 4.24
CA VAL A 419 -6.86 -13.86 2.89
C VAL A 419 -8.11 -14.03 2.01
N THR A 420 -9.24 -14.48 2.58
CA THR A 420 -10.50 -14.57 1.83
C THR A 420 -11.00 -13.18 1.40
N ILE A 421 -10.94 -12.21 2.30
CA ILE A 421 -11.30 -10.81 1.99
C ILE A 421 -10.40 -10.28 0.87
N SER A 422 -9.09 -10.55 0.94
CA SER A 422 -8.13 -10.23 -0.13
C SER A 422 -8.53 -10.86 -1.47
N GLY A 423 -8.94 -12.13 -1.46
CA GLY A 423 -9.44 -12.83 -2.64
C GLY A 423 -10.67 -12.15 -3.23
N VAL A 424 -11.64 -11.78 -2.41
CA VAL A 424 -12.82 -11.02 -2.87
C VAL A 424 -12.41 -9.66 -3.43
N ALA A 425 -11.45 -8.99 -2.79
CA ALA A 425 -10.91 -7.71 -3.26
C ALA A 425 -10.20 -7.81 -4.62
N LEU A 426 -9.67 -8.99 -5.00
CA LEU A 426 -9.12 -9.21 -6.35
C LEU A 426 -10.16 -9.03 -7.47
N LEU A 427 -11.45 -9.20 -7.20
CA LEU A 427 -12.50 -8.95 -8.18
C LEU A 427 -12.54 -7.49 -8.62
N PHE A 428 -12.08 -6.56 -7.78
CA PHE A 428 -11.95 -5.15 -8.13
C PHE A 428 -10.82 -4.86 -9.13
N THR A 429 -10.04 -5.87 -9.52
CA THR A 429 -9.04 -5.74 -10.59
C THR A 429 -9.71 -5.26 -11.89
N TYR A 430 -10.90 -5.76 -12.22
CA TYR A 430 -11.58 -5.39 -13.46
C TYR A 430 -11.94 -3.88 -13.54
N PRO A 431 -12.67 -3.30 -12.59
CA PRO A 431 -12.91 -1.85 -12.60
C PRO A 431 -11.61 -1.04 -12.48
N LEU A 432 -10.58 -1.55 -11.79
CA LEU A 432 -9.27 -0.90 -11.71
C LEU A 432 -8.58 -0.84 -13.08
N LEU A 433 -8.64 -1.91 -13.89
CA LEU A 433 -8.10 -1.90 -15.26
C LEU A 433 -8.73 -0.78 -16.08
N TYR A 434 -10.05 -0.61 -16.03
CA TYR A 434 -10.74 0.49 -16.71
C TYR A 434 -10.27 1.88 -16.25
N LEU A 435 -10.09 2.04 -14.93
CA LEU A 435 -9.59 3.29 -14.36
C LEU A 435 -8.16 3.60 -14.85
N ILE A 436 -7.30 2.58 -14.90
CA ILE A 436 -5.92 2.70 -15.37
C ILE A 436 -5.89 3.04 -16.87
N GLU A 437 -6.69 2.38 -17.69
CA GLU A 437 -6.81 2.68 -19.11
C GLU A 437 -7.17 4.16 -19.34
N LYS A 438 -8.17 4.64 -18.61
CA LYS A 438 -8.63 6.03 -18.72
C LYS A 438 -7.61 7.05 -18.21
N THR A 439 -6.87 6.71 -17.15
CA THR A 439 -5.90 7.62 -16.50
C THR A 439 -4.59 7.69 -17.27
N PHE A 440 -4.06 6.53 -17.68
CA PHE A 440 -2.74 6.42 -18.31
C PHE A 440 -2.81 6.33 -19.84
N GLY A 441 -4.01 6.20 -20.42
CA GLY A 441 -4.20 6.14 -21.87
C GLY A 441 -3.79 4.80 -22.49
N PHE A 442 -3.78 3.72 -21.72
CA PHE A 442 -3.56 2.37 -22.21
C PHE A 442 -4.83 1.81 -22.88
N THR A 443 -4.65 0.72 -23.61
CA THR A 443 -5.75 -0.05 -24.20
C THR A 443 -5.48 -1.53 -23.92
N SER A 444 -6.34 -2.17 -23.12
CA SER A 444 -6.23 -3.60 -22.81
C SER A 444 -6.83 -4.46 -23.92
N SER A 445 -6.52 -5.76 -23.87
CA SER A 445 -7.15 -6.74 -24.76
C SER A 445 -8.67 -6.81 -24.55
N VAL A 446 -9.15 -6.54 -23.32
CA VAL A 446 -10.60 -6.51 -23.01
C VAL A 446 -11.28 -5.38 -23.78
N THR A 447 -10.73 -4.16 -23.75
CA THR A 447 -11.26 -3.02 -24.49
C THR A 447 -11.23 -3.29 -26.00
N LEU A 448 -10.18 -3.93 -26.52
CA LEU A 448 -10.11 -4.30 -27.94
C LEU A 448 -11.20 -5.32 -28.32
N ILE A 449 -11.48 -6.29 -27.46
CA ILE A 449 -12.57 -7.27 -27.69
C ILE A 449 -13.95 -6.58 -27.64
N GLU A 450 -14.16 -5.68 -26.69
CA GLU A 450 -15.39 -4.89 -26.61
C GLU A 450 -15.58 -4.02 -27.86
N LEU A 451 -14.52 -3.42 -28.39
CA LEU A 451 -14.54 -2.65 -29.64
C LEU A 451 -14.75 -3.53 -30.89
N ASN A 452 -14.40 -4.79 -30.83
CA ASN A 452 -14.63 -5.73 -31.97
C ASN A 452 -16.08 -6.25 -32.04
N ASN A 453 -16.96 -5.75 -31.17
CA ASN A 453 -18.38 -6.08 -31.21
C ASN A 453 -19.07 -5.36 -32.36
N THR A 454 -19.54 -6.13 -33.33
CA THR A 454 -20.23 -5.61 -34.53
C THR A 454 -21.58 -4.94 -34.23
N ASN A 455 -22.13 -5.09 -33.02
CA ASN A 455 -23.35 -4.39 -32.58
C ASN A 455 -23.12 -2.93 -32.14
N LEU A 456 -21.87 -2.48 -32.03
CA LEU A 456 -21.59 -1.08 -31.71
C LEU A 456 -22.21 -0.13 -32.74
N PRO A 457 -22.74 1.05 -32.30
CA PRO A 457 -23.50 1.93 -33.17
C PRO A 457 -22.78 2.33 -34.47
N ILE A 458 -21.46 2.62 -34.37
CA ILE A 458 -20.66 3.01 -35.53
C ILE A 458 -20.45 1.84 -36.50
N ILE A 459 -20.24 0.62 -36.00
CA ILE A 459 -20.03 -0.57 -36.81
C ILE A 459 -21.36 -1.00 -37.48
N ARG A 460 -22.46 -0.93 -36.72
CA ARG A 460 -23.80 -1.15 -37.30
C ARG A 460 -24.13 -0.15 -38.42
N ARG A 461 -23.71 1.10 -38.26
CA ARG A 461 -23.84 2.13 -39.27
C ARG A 461 -23.00 1.79 -40.50
N LEU A 462 -21.73 1.35 -40.29
CA LEU A 462 -20.84 0.89 -41.38
C LEU A 462 -21.47 -0.29 -42.13
N ALA A 463 -22.00 -1.28 -41.44
CA ALA A 463 -22.64 -2.44 -42.05
C ALA A 463 -23.92 -2.09 -42.86
N LYS A 464 -24.63 -1.01 -42.47
CA LYS A 464 -25.86 -0.58 -43.15
C LYS A 464 -25.62 0.39 -44.32
N GLU A 465 -24.74 1.38 -44.13
CA GLU A 465 -24.56 2.50 -45.06
C GLU A 465 -23.38 2.26 -46.05
N ALA A 466 -22.38 1.43 -45.65
CA ALA A 466 -21.21 1.08 -46.46
C ALA A 466 -20.92 -0.42 -46.34
N GLN A 467 -21.86 -1.26 -46.79
CA GLN A 467 -21.80 -2.70 -46.62
C GLN A 467 -20.56 -3.34 -47.26
N GLY A 468 -20.14 -2.88 -48.42
CA GLY A 468 -18.93 -3.36 -49.09
C GLY A 468 -17.67 -3.10 -48.25
N THR A 469 -17.54 -1.89 -47.68
CA THR A 469 -16.45 -1.53 -46.78
C THR A 469 -16.48 -2.36 -45.50
N PHE A 470 -17.67 -2.63 -44.93
CA PHE A 470 -17.78 -3.51 -43.72
C PHE A 470 -17.28 -4.93 -44.00
N ILE A 471 -17.69 -5.53 -45.13
CA ILE A 471 -17.25 -6.88 -45.55
C ILE A 471 -15.74 -6.90 -45.79
N HIS A 472 -15.21 -5.89 -46.48
CA HIS A 472 -13.78 -5.69 -46.70
C HIS A 472 -13.02 -5.65 -45.35
N SER A 473 -13.46 -4.80 -44.44
CA SER A 473 -12.81 -4.67 -43.11
C SER A 473 -12.78 -5.99 -42.34
N ILE A 474 -13.82 -6.81 -42.41
CA ILE A 474 -13.85 -8.15 -41.79
C ILE A 474 -12.85 -9.09 -42.48
N GLN A 475 -12.78 -9.09 -43.82
CA GLN A 475 -11.85 -9.96 -44.55
C GLN A 475 -10.39 -9.55 -44.33
N VAL A 476 -10.08 -8.26 -44.35
CA VAL A 476 -8.77 -7.70 -43.99
C VAL A 476 -8.42 -8.10 -42.54
N GLY A 477 -9.38 -7.97 -41.60
CA GLY A 477 -9.18 -8.33 -40.22
C GLY A 477 -8.85 -9.82 -39.99
N ASN A 478 -9.51 -10.71 -40.77
CA ASN A 478 -9.20 -12.15 -40.68
C ASN A 478 -7.81 -12.44 -41.25
N LEU A 479 -7.50 -11.92 -42.43
CA LEU A 479 -6.21 -12.10 -43.09
C LEU A 479 -5.06 -11.55 -42.26
N ALA A 480 -5.22 -10.34 -41.71
CA ALA A 480 -4.25 -9.70 -40.84
C ALA A 480 -4.04 -10.44 -39.49
N ALA A 481 -5.11 -11.02 -38.93
CA ALA A 481 -5.06 -11.81 -37.70
C ALA A 481 -4.23 -13.10 -37.86
N GLU A 482 -4.33 -13.78 -39.00
CA GLU A 482 -3.54 -14.98 -39.31
C GLU A 482 -2.05 -14.64 -39.40
N VAL A 483 -1.69 -13.56 -40.09
CA VAL A 483 -0.33 -13.06 -40.20
C VAL A 483 0.19 -12.67 -38.79
N ALA A 484 -0.60 -11.92 -38.04
CA ALA A 484 -0.24 -11.49 -36.69
C ALA A 484 0.05 -12.69 -35.74
N ALA A 485 -0.75 -13.75 -35.83
CA ALA A 485 -0.54 -14.96 -35.06
C ALA A 485 0.77 -15.69 -35.43
N LYS A 486 1.12 -15.72 -36.72
CA LYS A 486 2.35 -16.38 -37.21
C LYS A 486 3.62 -15.63 -36.80
N ILE A 487 3.63 -14.32 -36.91
CA ILE A 487 4.82 -13.51 -36.59
C ILE A 487 4.86 -13.02 -35.13
N GLY A 488 3.88 -13.41 -34.27
CA GLY A 488 3.86 -13.09 -32.86
C GLY A 488 3.41 -11.66 -32.52
N ALA A 489 2.67 -11.00 -33.42
CA ALA A 489 2.06 -9.71 -33.18
C ALA A 489 0.73 -9.82 -32.38
N LYS A 490 0.20 -8.70 -31.92
CA LYS A 490 -1.05 -8.65 -31.11
C LYS A 490 -2.28 -8.85 -31.99
N VAL A 491 -2.76 -10.09 -32.10
CA VAL A 491 -3.87 -10.51 -32.97
C VAL A 491 -5.13 -9.67 -32.76
N GLN A 492 -5.55 -9.45 -31.50
CA GLN A 492 -6.77 -8.67 -31.21
C GLN A 492 -6.62 -7.20 -31.63
N LEU A 493 -5.43 -6.64 -31.46
CA LEU A 493 -5.16 -5.25 -31.84
C LEU A 493 -5.26 -5.07 -33.36
N VAL A 494 -4.66 -5.99 -34.14
CA VAL A 494 -4.71 -5.95 -35.61
C VAL A 494 -6.14 -6.15 -36.11
N ARG A 495 -6.86 -7.14 -35.55
CA ARG A 495 -8.26 -7.41 -35.91
C ARG A 495 -9.17 -6.21 -35.64
N THR A 496 -9.04 -5.59 -34.48
CA THR A 496 -9.82 -4.40 -34.11
C THR A 496 -9.40 -3.21 -34.98
N GLY A 497 -8.10 -2.99 -35.23
CA GLY A 497 -7.61 -1.97 -36.13
C GLY A 497 -8.21 -2.10 -37.55
N ALA A 498 -8.23 -3.32 -38.07
CA ALA A 498 -8.82 -3.62 -39.37
C ALA A 498 -10.33 -3.32 -39.42
N LEU A 499 -11.08 -3.58 -38.33
CA LEU A 499 -12.52 -3.28 -38.31
C LEU A 499 -12.82 -1.78 -38.45
N TYR A 500 -11.90 -0.92 -38.00
CA TYR A 500 -12.10 0.53 -37.95
C TYR A 500 -11.28 1.33 -38.96
N HIS A 501 -10.32 0.73 -39.69
CA HIS A 501 -9.38 1.49 -40.51
C HIS A 501 -10.08 2.37 -41.57
N ASP A 502 -11.19 1.92 -42.07
CA ASP A 502 -11.95 2.49 -43.18
C ASP A 502 -13.27 3.16 -42.78
N ILE A 503 -13.51 3.44 -41.48
CA ILE A 503 -14.78 4.05 -41.04
C ILE A 503 -15.07 5.41 -41.67
N GLY A 504 -14.05 6.11 -42.15
CA GLY A 504 -14.21 7.41 -42.83
C GLY A 504 -14.94 7.32 -44.14
N LYS A 505 -14.97 6.17 -44.80
CA LYS A 505 -15.77 5.92 -46.03
C LYS A 505 -17.27 6.07 -45.78
N LEU A 506 -17.73 6.07 -44.52
CA LEU A 506 -19.11 6.40 -44.11
C LEU A 506 -19.58 7.80 -44.54
N ILE A 507 -18.67 8.74 -44.77
CA ILE A 507 -19.04 10.11 -45.14
C ILE A 507 -19.52 10.16 -46.60
N ASN A 508 -18.85 9.42 -47.49
CA ASN A 508 -19.17 9.38 -48.92
C ASN A 508 -19.11 7.93 -49.45
N PRO A 509 -19.97 6.99 -49.01
CA PRO A 509 -19.81 5.57 -49.34
C PRO A 509 -19.81 5.26 -50.83
N GLY A 510 -20.65 5.92 -51.61
CA GLY A 510 -20.82 5.67 -53.04
C GLY A 510 -19.60 6.01 -53.94
N TYR A 511 -18.61 6.74 -53.39
CA TYR A 511 -17.36 7.02 -54.10
C TYR A 511 -16.35 5.86 -54.04
N PHE A 512 -16.59 4.87 -53.17
CA PHE A 512 -15.70 3.71 -53.03
C PHE A 512 -16.29 2.51 -53.80
N THR A 513 -15.47 1.92 -54.66
CA THR A 513 -15.90 0.88 -55.61
C THR A 513 -16.64 -0.28 -55.00
N GLU A 514 -16.25 -0.69 -53.79
CA GLU A 514 -16.89 -1.78 -53.07
C GLU A 514 -18.34 -1.47 -52.62
N ASN A 515 -18.74 -0.21 -52.59
CA ASN A 515 -20.11 0.23 -52.25
C ASN A 515 -20.93 0.74 -53.44
N GLN A 516 -20.38 0.77 -54.67
CA GLN A 516 -21.05 1.27 -55.84
C GLN A 516 -22.11 0.30 -56.36
N GLY A 517 -23.29 0.83 -56.72
CA GLY A 517 -24.42 0.06 -57.29
C GLY A 517 -24.60 0.26 -58.79
N GLY A 518 -23.51 0.41 -59.58
CA GLY A 518 -23.56 0.52 -61.02
C GLY A 518 -23.39 1.93 -61.62
N ILE A 519 -23.45 3.00 -60.81
CA ILE A 519 -23.13 4.38 -61.26
C ILE A 519 -21.85 4.81 -60.54
N ASN A 520 -20.82 5.22 -61.27
CA ASN A 520 -19.59 5.72 -60.70
C ASN A 520 -19.65 7.25 -60.54
N PRO A 521 -19.73 7.81 -59.33
CA PRO A 521 -19.80 9.25 -59.12
C PRO A 521 -18.56 10.00 -59.61
N HIS A 522 -17.41 9.34 -59.73
CA HIS A 522 -16.16 9.92 -60.20
C HIS A 522 -16.19 10.34 -61.68
N ASP A 523 -17.10 9.77 -62.50
CA ASP A 523 -17.21 10.09 -63.94
C ASP A 523 -17.54 11.56 -64.18
N LYS A 524 -18.06 12.27 -63.20
CA LYS A 524 -18.43 13.69 -63.23
C LYS A 524 -17.41 14.63 -62.63
N LEU A 525 -16.32 14.11 -62.12
CA LEU A 525 -15.29 14.86 -61.35
C LEU A 525 -13.95 14.87 -62.09
N SER A 526 -13.12 15.84 -61.80
CA SER A 526 -11.72 15.80 -62.17
C SER A 526 -10.96 14.72 -61.39
N GLU A 527 -9.80 14.29 -61.90
CA GLU A 527 -8.94 13.32 -61.27
C GLU A 527 -8.46 13.81 -59.91
N GLU A 528 -8.15 15.12 -59.81
CA GLU A 528 -7.72 15.76 -58.54
C GLU A 528 -8.85 15.79 -57.49
N GLU A 529 -10.09 16.12 -57.92
CA GLU A 529 -11.25 16.09 -57.03
C GLU A 529 -11.54 14.67 -56.53
N SER A 530 -11.48 13.71 -57.47
CA SER A 530 -11.64 12.28 -57.15
C SER A 530 -10.58 11.79 -56.15
N ALA A 531 -9.31 12.13 -56.37
CA ALA A 531 -8.24 11.79 -55.46
C ALA A 531 -8.45 12.43 -54.09
N ARG A 532 -8.86 13.70 -54.03
CA ARG A 532 -9.15 14.41 -52.77
C ARG A 532 -10.25 13.71 -51.95
N ILE A 533 -11.34 13.27 -52.62
CA ILE A 533 -12.42 12.55 -51.96
C ILE A 533 -11.94 11.21 -51.43
N ILE A 534 -11.16 10.46 -52.19
CA ILE A 534 -10.59 9.18 -51.74
C ILE A 534 -9.66 9.39 -50.55
N ILE A 535 -8.71 10.34 -50.65
CA ILE A 535 -7.76 10.63 -49.56
C ILE A 535 -8.45 11.09 -48.27
N SER A 536 -9.56 11.84 -48.39
CA SER A 536 -10.27 12.42 -47.26
C SER A 536 -10.82 11.37 -46.27
N HIS A 537 -11.04 10.09 -46.70
CA HIS A 537 -11.57 9.09 -45.78
C HIS A 537 -10.63 8.84 -44.55
N VAL A 538 -9.33 9.07 -44.69
CA VAL A 538 -8.38 8.96 -43.59
C VAL A 538 -8.65 10.03 -42.54
N THR A 539 -8.76 11.28 -42.94
CA THR A 539 -9.04 12.41 -42.04
C THR A 539 -10.44 12.34 -41.46
N GLU A 540 -11.45 12.03 -42.27
CA GLU A 540 -12.82 11.84 -41.79
C GLU A 540 -12.94 10.63 -40.86
N GLY A 541 -12.18 9.58 -41.10
CA GLY A 541 -12.10 8.43 -40.22
C GLY A 541 -11.56 8.80 -38.82
N VAL A 542 -10.54 9.65 -38.77
CA VAL A 542 -10.00 10.15 -37.49
C VAL A 542 -11.05 11.02 -36.79
N HIS A 543 -11.76 11.91 -37.47
CA HIS A 543 -12.84 12.71 -36.90
C HIS A 543 -13.96 11.84 -36.30
N LEU A 544 -14.39 10.80 -37.03
CA LEU A 544 -15.37 9.84 -36.56
C LEU A 544 -14.84 9.08 -35.33
N ALA A 545 -13.59 8.65 -35.34
CA ALA A 545 -12.95 7.97 -34.22
C ALA A 545 -12.87 8.86 -32.97
N GLU A 546 -12.62 10.16 -33.11
CA GLU A 546 -12.64 11.14 -32.02
C GLU A 546 -14.05 11.35 -31.45
N LYS A 547 -15.02 11.51 -32.32
CA LYS A 547 -16.45 11.64 -31.96
C LYS A 547 -16.92 10.43 -31.14
N HIS A 548 -16.51 9.23 -31.53
CA HIS A 548 -16.84 7.98 -30.83
C HIS A 548 -15.87 7.62 -29.72
N ARG A 549 -14.91 8.49 -29.38
CA ARG A 549 -13.91 8.32 -28.30
C ARG A 549 -13.12 7.02 -28.42
N LEU A 550 -12.78 6.62 -29.64
CA LEU A 550 -11.95 5.45 -29.86
C LEU A 550 -10.53 5.67 -29.29
N PRO A 551 -9.88 4.60 -28.80
CA PRO A 551 -8.50 4.66 -28.29
C PRO A 551 -7.52 5.18 -29.35
N LYS A 552 -6.44 5.82 -28.90
CA LYS A 552 -5.41 6.36 -29.78
C LYS A 552 -4.84 5.29 -30.73
N VAL A 553 -4.59 4.09 -30.22
CA VAL A 553 -4.06 2.98 -31.05
C VAL A 553 -4.94 2.64 -32.24
N ILE A 554 -6.28 2.77 -32.13
CA ILE A 554 -7.21 2.55 -33.27
C ILE A 554 -7.15 3.73 -34.22
N LYS A 555 -7.05 4.96 -33.73
CA LYS A 555 -6.86 6.15 -34.59
C LYS A 555 -5.55 6.06 -35.38
N ASP A 556 -4.51 5.53 -34.78
CA ASP A 556 -3.22 5.32 -35.44
C ASP A 556 -3.34 4.34 -36.61
N PHE A 557 -4.17 3.28 -36.53
CA PHE A 557 -4.47 2.41 -37.66
C PHE A 557 -5.17 3.14 -38.84
N ILE A 558 -6.16 3.98 -38.52
CA ILE A 558 -6.85 4.80 -39.52
C ILE A 558 -5.86 5.73 -40.23
N LEU A 559 -4.92 6.32 -39.53
CA LEU A 559 -3.91 7.24 -40.05
C LEU A 559 -2.87 6.54 -40.93
N THR A 560 -2.48 5.31 -40.58
CA THR A 560 -1.27 4.68 -41.11
C THR A 560 -1.53 3.64 -42.21
N HIS A 561 -2.79 3.17 -42.41
CA HIS A 561 -3.05 2.04 -43.30
C HIS A 561 -2.71 2.30 -44.76
N HIS A 562 -2.70 3.55 -45.19
CA HIS A 562 -2.20 3.96 -46.51
C HIS A 562 -0.82 4.64 -46.45
N GLY A 563 -0.36 5.05 -45.26
CA GLY A 563 0.92 5.75 -45.08
C GLY A 563 1.02 6.98 -46.00
N THR A 564 2.14 7.07 -46.70
CA THR A 564 2.40 8.10 -47.73
C THR A 564 2.28 7.53 -49.12
N SER A 565 1.45 6.51 -49.33
CA SER A 565 1.20 5.93 -50.65
C SER A 565 0.39 6.90 -51.56
N MET A 566 0.31 6.56 -52.82
CA MET A 566 -0.36 7.40 -53.83
C MET A 566 -1.64 6.73 -54.34
N VAL A 567 -2.67 7.52 -54.61
CA VAL A 567 -3.89 7.10 -55.31
C VAL A 567 -3.56 6.93 -56.79
N LYS A 568 -2.87 5.81 -57.11
CA LYS A 568 -2.23 5.58 -58.43
C LYS A 568 -3.19 5.66 -59.61
N TYR A 569 -4.43 5.19 -59.44
CA TYR A 569 -5.42 5.15 -60.53
C TYR A 569 -5.69 6.57 -61.09
N PHE A 570 -6.06 7.49 -60.22
CA PHE A 570 -6.35 8.87 -60.65
C PHE A 570 -5.07 9.64 -61.04
N TYR A 571 -3.94 9.36 -60.37
CA TYR A 571 -2.66 9.96 -60.77
C TYR A 571 -2.28 9.58 -62.21
N ILE A 572 -2.33 8.29 -62.56
CA ILE A 572 -2.02 7.82 -63.91
C ILE A 572 -2.98 8.42 -64.92
N GLN A 573 -4.28 8.51 -64.63
CA GLN A 573 -5.23 9.16 -65.54
C GLN A 573 -4.92 10.64 -65.71
N ALA A 574 -4.60 11.37 -64.66
CA ALA A 574 -4.23 12.78 -64.76
C ALA A 574 -2.96 12.98 -65.59
N VAL A 575 -1.93 12.15 -65.39
CA VAL A 575 -0.68 12.18 -66.17
C VAL A 575 -0.94 11.86 -67.64
N ASN A 576 -1.75 10.86 -67.92
CA ASN A 576 -2.11 10.51 -69.31
C ASN A 576 -2.90 11.62 -70.04
N LYS A 577 -3.66 12.44 -69.29
CA LYS A 577 -4.44 13.57 -69.90
C LYS A 577 -3.63 14.86 -69.98
N LYS A 578 -2.79 15.18 -69.02
CA LYS A 578 -2.17 16.50 -68.90
C LYS A 578 -0.62 16.50 -69.06
N GLY A 579 0.01 15.32 -69.07
CA GLY A 579 1.46 15.17 -69.01
C GLY A 579 1.99 15.22 -67.59
N GLU A 580 3.08 14.50 -67.30
CA GLU A 580 3.64 14.35 -65.94
C GLU A 580 4.11 15.68 -65.36
N GLU A 581 4.61 16.58 -66.19
CA GLU A 581 5.13 17.90 -65.75
C GLU A 581 4.03 18.86 -65.25
N HIS A 582 2.75 18.58 -65.55
CA HIS A 582 1.61 19.42 -65.19
C HIS A 582 0.75 18.82 -64.07
N VAL A 583 1.19 17.69 -63.47
CA VAL A 583 0.44 16.99 -62.40
C VAL A 583 1.20 17.07 -61.11
N ASP A 584 0.60 17.75 -60.11
CA ASP A 584 1.19 17.81 -58.76
C ASP A 584 0.95 16.48 -58.04
N LYS A 585 2.02 15.73 -57.81
CA LYS A 585 2.01 14.45 -57.08
C LYS A 585 1.46 14.56 -55.65
N ALA A 586 1.61 15.71 -54.98
CA ALA A 586 1.14 15.92 -53.62
C ALA A 586 -0.38 15.79 -53.49
N LEU A 587 -1.14 16.19 -54.56
CA LEU A 587 -2.61 16.09 -54.58
C LEU A 587 -3.13 14.65 -54.60
N PHE A 588 -2.28 13.70 -55.02
CA PHE A 588 -2.61 12.29 -55.13
C PHE A 588 -1.96 11.43 -54.06
N THR A 589 -1.25 12.04 -53.09
CA THR A 589 -0.50 11.34 -52.06
C THR A 589 -1.20 11.44 -50.70
N TYR A 590 -1.33 10.33 -50.01
CA TYR A 590 -1.87 10.30 -48.63
C TYR A 590 -0.94 11.06 -47.66
N PRO A 591 -1.51 11.76 -46.68
CA PRO A 591 -0.71 12.61 -45.76
C PRO A 591 0.17 11.84 -44.78
N GLY A 592 -0.04 10.53 -44.66
CA GLY A 592 0.68 9.72 -43.70
C GLY A 592 0.15 9.87 -42.26
N PRO A 593 0.91 9.42 -41.27
CA PRO A 593 2.27 8.85 -41.34
C PRO A 593 2.32 7.40 -41.87
N ASN A 594 3.54 6.94 -42.17
CA ASN A 594 3.78 5.53 -42.46
C ASN A 594 3.65 4.69 -41.18
N PRO A 595 3.37 3.37 -41.29
CA PRO A 595 3.37 2.44 -40.17
C PRO A 595 4.64 2.55 -39.32
N PHE A 596 4.44 2.55 -38.01
CA PHE A 596 5.52 2.61 -37.02
C PHE A 596 5.43 1.47 -35.96
N THR A 597 4.41 0.61 -36.07
CA THR A 597 4.30 -0.63 -35.29
C THR A 597 4.16 -1.83 -36.21
N LEU A 598 4.50 -3.01 -35.71
CA LEU A 598 4.37 -4.27 -36.43
C LEU A 598 2.93 -4.53 -36.87
N GLU A 599 1.97 -4.26 -36.01
CA GLU A 599 0.55 -4.45 -36.25
C GLU A 599 0.02 -3.52 -37.39
N GLN A 600 0.50 -2.28 -37.44
CA GLN A 600 0.13 -1.33 -38.49
C GLN A 600 0.70 -1.76 -39.84
N ALA A 601 1.94 -2.26 -39.90
CA ALA A 601 2.54 -2.79 -41.11
C ALA A 601 1.76 -4.02 -41.62
N ILE A 602 1.35 -4.92 -40.72
CA ILE A 602 0.52 -6.09 -41.07
C ILE A 602 -0.80 -5.62 -41.68
N LEU A 603 -1.47 -4.63 -41.08
CA LEU A 603 -2.72 -4.11 -41.62
C LEU A 603 -2.52 -3.52 -43.03
N MET A 604 -1.49 -2.68 -43.20
CA MET A 604 -1.20 -2.06 -44.50
C MET A 604 -0.95 -3.10 -45.61
N MET A 605 -0.22 -4.18 -45.28
CA MET A 605 -0.01 -5.29 -46.21
C MET A 605 -1.32 -6.03 -46.52
N SER A 606 -2.09 -6.35 -45.47
CA SER A 606 -3.32 -7.13 -45.55
C SER A 606 -4.40 -6.40 -46.34
N ASP A 607 -4.56 -5.08 -46.13
CA ASP A 607 -5.50 -4.22 -46.84
C ASP A 607 -5.18 -4.20 -48.35
N ALA A 608 -3.93 -3.92 -48.70
CA ALA A 608 -3.51 -3.87 -50.11
C ALA A 608 -3.63 -5.25 -50.82
N VAL A 609 -3.29 -6.34 -50.11
CA VAL A 609 -3.38 -7.71 -50.65
C VAL A 609 -4.85 -8.10 -50.85
N GLU A 610 -5.73 -7.85 -49.87
CA GLU A 610 -7.16 -8.17 -49.97
C GLU A 610 -7.82 -7.40 -51.08
N ALA A 611 -7.64 -6.06 -51.13
CA ALA A 611 -8.25 -5.21 -52.15
C ALA A 611 -7.79 -5.60 -53.56
N SER A 612 -6.51 -5.92 -53.74
CA SER A 612 -5.97 -6.30 -55.04
C SER A 612 -6.37 -7.72 -55.46
N SER A 613 -6.56 -8.63 -54.50
CA SER A 613 -6.95 -10.02 -54.79
C SER A 613 -8.33 -10.13 -55.46
N ARG A 614 -9.24 -9.18 -55.19
CA ARG A 614 -10.58 -9.12 -55.79
C ARG A 614 -10.57 -8.84 -57.30
N SER A 615 -9.49 -8.24 -57.79
CA SER A 615 -9.33 -7.91 -59.22
C SER A 615 -8.61 -8.97 -60.03
N LEU A 616 -8.20 -10.11 -59.39
CA LEU A 616 -7.62 -11.23 -60.11
C LEU A 616 -8.65 -11.88 -61.06
N LYS A 617 -8.23 -12.17 -62.28
CA LYS A 617 -9.04 -12.91 -63.28
C LYS A 617 -8.91 -14.41 -63.12
N ASP A 618 -7.78 -14.85 -62.57
CA ASP A 618 -7.43 -16.25 -62.33
C ASP A 618 -6.88 -16.38 -60.90
N TYR A 619 -7.40 -17.34 -60.18
CA TYR A 619 -7.00 -17.63 -58.79
C TYR A 619 -6.04 -18.81 -58.68
N SER A 620 -5.21 -19.04 -59.72
CA SER A 620 -4.14 -20.05 -59.65
C SER A 620 -3.11 -19.68 -58.58
N VAL A 621 -2.40 -20.70 -58.11
CA VAL A 621 -1.35 -20.51 -57.06
C VAL A 621 -0.29 -19.53 -57.52
N GLU A 622 0.05 -19.59 -58.82
CA GLU A 622 1.02 -18.73 -59.47
C GLU A 622 0.56 -17.27 -59.48
N SER A 623 -0.68 -17.00 -59.88
CA SER A 623 -1.26 -15.67 -59.95
C SER A 623 -1.39 -15.04 -58.58
N ILE A 624 -1.82 -15.81 -57.56
CA ILE A 624 -1.87 -15.38 -56.17
C ILE A 624 -0.46 -15.07 -55.64
N THR A 625 0.52 -15.93 -55.90
CA THR A 625 1.91 -15.75 -55.44
C THR A 625 2.52 -14.50 -56.07
N GLU A 626 2.34 -14.30 -57.37
CA GLU A 626 2.85 -13.10 -58.07
C GLU A 626 2.21 -11.82 -57.50
N LEU A 627 0.89 -11.83 -57.30
CA LEU A 627 0.16 -10.69 -56.72
C LEU A 627 0.73 -10.31 -55.33
N VAL A 628 0.80 -11.27 -54.42
CA VAL A 628 1.27 -11.03 -53.05
C VAL A 628 2.70 -10.49 -53.07
N ASN A 629 3.61 -11.12 -53.83
CA ASN A 629 4.98 -10.66 -53.92
C ASN A 629 5.06 -9.23 -54.49
N ARG A 630 4.39 -8.95 -55.59
CA ARG A 630 4.40 -7.62 -56.22
C ARG A 630 3.90 -6.52 -55.27
N ILE A 631 2.85 -6.78 -54.48
CA ILE A 631 2.30 -5.78 -53.55
C ILE A 631 3.23 -5.57 -52.36
N VAL A 632 3.61 -6.64 -51.70
CA VAL A 632 4.42 -6.52 -50.45
C VAL A 632 5.82 -6.00 -50.79
N ASP A 633 6.48 -6.49 -51.84
CA ASP A 633 7.77 -5.98 -52.27
C ASP A 633 7.71 -4.52 -52.73
N GLY A 634 6.61 -4.13 -53.39
CA GLY A 634 6.36 -2.73 -53.76
C GLY A 634 6.25 -1.82 -52.52
N GLN A 635 5.58 -2.25 -51.44
CA GLN A 635 5.51 -1.49 -50.20
C GLN A 635 6.88 -1.41 -49.50
N VAL A 636 7.65 -2.49 -49.48
CA VAL A 636 9.03 -2.50 -48.96
C VAL A 636 9.92 -1.55 -49.76
N ALA A 637 9.89 -1.65 -51.09
CA ALA A 637 10.71 -0.83 -51.96
C ALA A 637 10.37 0.68 -51.89
N SER A 638 9.11 1.02 -51.59
CA SER A 638 8.67 2.42 -51.38
C SER A 638 9.09 2.99 -50.02
N GLY A 639 9.70 2.20 -49.15
CA GLY A 639 10.10 2.62 -47.80
C GLY A 639 8.95 2.74 -46.80
N ALA A 640 7.77 2.16 -47.11
CA ALA A 640 6.59 2.25 -46.23
C ALA A 640 6.85 1.75 -44.80
N PHE A 641 7.76 0.82 -44.64
CA PHE A 641 8.09 0.19 -43.34
C PHE A 641 9.39 0.68 -42.72
N ALA A 642 9.99 1.77 -43.20
CA ALA A 642 11.29 2.27 -42.71
C ALA A 642 11.28 2.60 -41.21
N ASN A 643 10.14 3.02 -40.64
CA ASN A 643 9.98 3.37 -39.23
C ASN A 643 9.38 2.23 -38.40
N CYS A 644 9.21 1.03 -38.96
CA CYS A 644 8.53 -0.09 -38.33
C CYS A 644 9.55 -1.16 -37.87
N PRO A 645 9.39 -1.77 -36.70
CA PRO A 645 10.28 -2.84 -36.23
C PRO A 645 9.99 -4.20 -36.88
N ILE A 646 9.56 -4.22 -38.13
CA ILE A 646 9.33 -5.44 -38.94
C ILE A 646 10.64 -5.93 -39.52
N THR A 647 10.88 -7.24 -39.45
CA THR A 647 12.08 -7.86 -40.01
C THR A 647 11.80 -8.46 -41.42
N PHE A 648 12.87 -8.69 -42.21
CA PHE A 648 12.72 -9.41 -43.47
C PHE A 648 12.15 -10.82 -43.32
N ARG A 649 12.42 -11.46 -42.20
CA ARG A 649 11.81 -12.75 -41.85
C ARG A 649 10.31 -12.62 -41.66
N ASP A 650 9.83 -11.61 -40.92
CA ASP A 650 8.41 -11.37 -40.68
C ASP A 650 7.69 -11.07 -42.03
N ILE A 651 8.33 -10.34 -42.92
CA ILE A 651 7.81 -10.05 -44.25
C ILE A 651 7.66 -11.34 -45.09
N ALA A 652 8.67 -12.22 -45.06
CA ALA A 652 8.63 -13.49 -45.77
C ALA A 652 7.53 -14.40 -45.22
N GLU A 653 7.37 -14.46 -43.89
CA GLU A 653 6.32 -15.23 -43.20
C GLU A 653 4.92 -14.64 -43.47
N ALA A 654 4.80 -13.31 -43.50
CA ALA A 654 3.55 -12.63 -43.91
C ALA A 654 3.14 -12.96 -45.34
N LYS A 655 4.06 -12.88 -46.31
CA LYS A 655 3.79 -13.27 -47.70
C LYS A 655 3.30 -14.71 -47.82
N GLN A 656 3.99 -15.67 -47.18
CA GLN A 656 3.58 -17.06 -47.23
C GLN A 656 2.20 -17.26 -46.63
N THR A 657 1.90 -16.61 -45.49
CA THR A 657 0.58 -16.66 -44.83
C THR A 657 -0.51 -16.08 -45.73
N PHE A 658 -0.25 -14.95 -46.39
CA PHE A 658 -1.21 -14.36 -47.37
C PHE A 658 -1.51 -15.32 -48.52
N ILE A 659 -0.47 -15.94 -49.09
CA ILE A 659 -0.64 -16.91 -50.19
C ILE A 659 -1.51 -18.08 -49.74
N ASP A 660 -1.21 -18.66 -48.59
CA ASP A 660 -1.95 -19.82 -48.08
C ASP A 660 -3.40 -19.47 -47.71
N SER A 661 -3.65 -18.29 -47.09
CA SER A 661 -4.99 -17.84 -46.75
C SER A 661 -5.83 -17.52 -47.99
N LEU A 662 -5.25 -16.87 -49.01
CA LEU A 662 -5.95 -16.57 -50.28
C LEU A 662 -6.30 -17.84 -51.05
N LYS A 663 -5.43 -18.84 -51.06
CA LYS A 663 -5.78 -20.17 -51.65
C LYS A 663 -7.00 -20.77 -50.98
N VAL A 664 -7.14 -20.66 -49.67
CA VAL A 664 -8.31 -21.19 -48.92
C VAL A 664 -9.55 -20.34 -49.24
N ILE A 665 -9.44 -19.02 -49.28
CA ILE A 665 -10.56 -18.10 -49.53
C ILE A 665 -11.14 -18.31 -50.96
N TYR A 666 -10.25 -18.48 -51.95
CA TYR A 666 -10.64 -18.58 -53.36
C TYR A 666 -10.66 -20.02 -53.87
N HIS A 667 -10.62 -21.02 -52.99
CA HIS A 667 -10.75 -22.42 -53.39
C HIS A 667 -12.10 -22.62 -54.09
N THR A 668 -12.05 -22.97 -55.37
CA THR A 668 -13.23 -23.26 -56.19
C THR A 668 -13.99 -24.44 -55.58
N ARG A 669 -15.22 -24.23 -55.17
CA ARG A 669 -16.12 -25.33 -54.81
C ARG A 669 -16.33 -26.15 -56.07
N ILE A 670 -16.15 -27.46 -55.99
CA ILE A 670 -16.49 -28.40 -57.07
C ILE A 670 -17.95 -28.17 -57.41
N ALA A 671 -18.20 -27.77 -58.70
CA ALA A 671 -19.56 -27.63 -59.18
C ALA A 671 -20.25 -29.00 -59.05
N TYR A 672 -21.35 -29.05 -58.31
CA TYR A 672 -22.15 -30.27 -58.25
C TYR A 672 -22.62 -30.59 -59.67
N PRO A 673 -22.34 -31.82 -60.18
CA PRO A 673 -22.84 -32.22 -61.48
C PRO A 673 -24.36 -32.12 -61.49
N GLU A 674 -24.90 -31.50 -62.50
CA GLU A 674 -26.36 -31.49 -62.70
C GLU A 674 -26.84 -32.92 -62.97
N LEU A 675 -27.89 -33.32 -62.27
CA LEU A 675 -28.55 -34.60 -62.56
C LEU A 675 -29.15 -34.53 -64.01
N ASN A 676 -28.54 -35.25 -64.96
CA ASN A 676 -29.16 -35.50 -66.24
C ASN A 676 -30.49 -36.23 -66.06
N ARG A 677 -31.57 -35.51 -65.82
CA ARG A 677 -32.92 -36.09 -65.94
C ARG A 677 -33.22 -36.34 -67.40
N PRO A 678 -33.62 -37.60 -67.77
CA PRO A 678 -34.17 -37.81 -69.08
C PRO A 678 -35.42 -36.95 -69.31
N ALA A 679 -35.52 -36.33 -70.44
CA ALA A 679 -36.63 -35.45 -70.77
C ALA A 679 -37.98 -36.11 -70.44
N ASP A 680 -38.76 -35.51 -69.53
CA ASP A 680 -40.09 -35.97 -69.18
C ASP A 680 -41.01 -36.07 -70.42
N LYS A 681 -41.60 -37.24 -70.59
CA LYS A 681 -42.70 -37.39 -71.52
C LYS A 681 -43.84 -36.46 -71.10
N PRO A 682 -44.56 -35.86 -72.06
CA PRO A 682 -45.64 -34.93 -71.74
C PRO A 682 -46.75 -35.65 -70.96
N THR A 683 -47.01 -35.13 -69.76
CA THR A 683 -48.10 -35.56 -68.88
C THR A 683 -49.44 -35.13 -69.39
N PRO A 684 -50.46 -35.99 -69.45
CA PRO A 684 -51.79 -35.59 -69.85
C PRO A 684 -52.44 -34.68 -68.81
N PRO A 685 -53.41 -33.83 -69.19
CA PRO A 685 -53.99 -32.85 -68.29
C PRO A 685 -54.79 -33.49 -67.19
N ALA A 686 -54.43 -33.21 -65.95
CA ALA A 686 -55.10 -33.63 -64.74
C ALA A 686 -56.43 -32.90 -64.56
N GLY A 687 -57.53 -33.69 -64.66
CA GLY A 687 -58.86 -33.24 -64.25
C GLY A 687 -58.93 -32.94 -62.80
N GLY A 688 -59.59 -31.85 -62.45
CA GLY A 688 -59.73 -31.34 -61.10
C GLY A 688 -60.51 -32.24 -60.18
N ILE A 689 -60.03 -32.36 -58.96
CA ILE A 689 -60.83 -32.74 -57.77
C ILE A 689 -60.40 -31.84 -56.60
N PHE A 690 -61.30 -30.98 -56.21
CA PHE A 690 -61.24 -30.27 -54.95
C PHE A 690 -61.41 -31.24 -53.77
N ALA A 691 -60.48 -31.29 -52.84
CA ALA A 691 -60.70 -31.91 -51.53
C ALA A 691 -60.17 -31.05 -50.40
N HIS A 692 -61.10 -30.69 -49.54
CA HIS A 692 -61.00 -29.92 -48.32
C HIS A 692 -59.85 -30.36 -47.41
N ILE A 693 -59.00 -29.43 -46.90
CA ILE A 693 -58.18 -29.60 -45.69
C ILE A 693 -58.56 -28.53 -44.71
N ARG A 694 -59.17 -28.95 -43.59
CA ARG A 694 -59.46 -28.08 -42.39
C ARG A 694 -58.17 -27.74 -41.63
N PRO A 695 -58.08 -26.59 -41.01
CA PRO A 695 -56.92 -26.23 -40.18
C PRO A 695 -57.02 -26.86 -38.77
N ARG A 696 -55.90 -27.33 -38.26
CA ARG A 696 -55.74 -27.77 -36.85
C ARG A 696 -55.37 -26.57 -35.96
N PRO A 697 -55.87 -26.53 -34.71
CA PRO A 697 -55.61 -25.41 -33.78
C PRO A 697 -54.25 -25.54 -33.10
N ARG A 698 -53.69 -24.38 -32.80
CA ARG A 698 -52.48 -24.22 -31.99
C ARG A 698 -52.70 -24.67 -30.53
N ARG A 699 -51.73 -25.35 -30.00
CA ARG A 699 -51.40 -25.34 -28.59
C ARG A 699 -50.00 -24.78 -28.39
#